data_cbc3e5607675f5564f4957e06b0a1c92
#
_entry.id   cbc3e5607675f5564f4957e06b0a1c92
#
_cell.length_a   1.000
_cell.length_b   1.000
_cell.length_c   1.000
_cell.angle_alpha   90.00
_cell.angle_beta   90.00
_cell.angle_gamma   90.00
#
_symmetry.space_group_name_H-M   'P 1'
#
loop_
_entity.id
_entity.type
_entity.pdbx_description
1 polymer ?
#
loop_
_entity_poly.entity_id
_entity_poly.type
_entity_poly.pdbx_seq_one_letter_code
_entity_poly.pdbx_strand_id
1 'polypeptide(L)'
;MPAESARPVQFAPMSTSPGNSIPAGLNPRQREAIAYLDGPLLVLAGAGSGKTRVITEKIVHLIETCEIKPHQVAAITFTNKAALEMSERIAKRMGKQPKGLTIATFHSLGLRMVREEAKTLGYKPGFSIFDSADCLGIINELSGTTDKAKLRWLQTTISLWKNGLLSPVQAAEAAKDEEEAVAARVYRDYANALHAYQAVDFDDLIRLPVTLLQDNAEVRQKWQDKFRHILVDEYQDTNTAQYKLLQQLTGVRASFTAVGDDDQAIYGWRGADVENLRRLTEDFPQLKVIKLEQNYRSTGKILEAANTLIQNNPKLFAKSLWSEHGPGANINVIACAEGETEAETVVMKLQGHRFENRAKFSDYAILYRSNHQARVFEQALRQQRIPYVLSGGQSFFDKAEIKDLLAYLRLLVNDDDDPAFIRAATTPRRGIGNQTLAVLGRYAAERQISLFAALFEEGFAAQANSRVVQPLREFGEFINRFQWRAQRESAADVFPDILAAIDYENWLYDQEEARTAETRWANVQEFHAWITKKSDDDGKTLAEIVQTMALMSLLERRDQGDDYDAVQLSTLHAAKGLEFGHVFLVGVEENILPHRESQEAEKLEEERRLMYVGITRAQRSLHVTWCEKRRQGKELVPCEPSRFIQEMGCETSSSASKTIADKSTSANKLDFLKAMLQKNNPGDLVD
;
A
#
# COMPACT_ATOMS: atom_id res chain seq x y z
N MET A 1 12.70 -42.33 -29.80
CA MET A 1 13.44 -41.23 -30.44
C MET A 1 14.00 -40.36 -29.34
N PRO A 2 15.31 -40.14 -29.24
CA PRO A 2 15.91 -39.36 -28.15
C PRO A 2 15.64 -37.85 -28.37
N ALA A 3 15.34 -37.16 -27.27
CA ALA A 3 15.12 -35.71 -27.22
C ALA A 3 16.39 -34.97 -27.64
N GLU A 4 16.25 -34.12 -28.65
CA GLU A 4 17.29 -33.13 -29.04
C GLU A 4 17.50 -32.15 -27.90
N SER A 5 18.71 -32.16 -27.35
CA SER A 5 19.19 -31.17 -26.40
C SER A 5 19.30 -29.81 -27.09
N ALA A 6 18.44 -28.86 -26.70
CA ALA A 6 18.54 -27.48 -27.11
C ALA A 6 19.90 -26.92 -26.67
N ARG A 7 20.75 -26.55 -27.61
CA ARG A 7 22.01 -25.86 -27.35
C ARG A 7 21.72 -24.48 -26.74
N PRO A 8 22.46 -24.04 -25.71
CA PRO A 8 22.31 -22.69 -25.20
C PRO A 8 22.69 -21.69 -26.28
N VAL A 9 21.81 -20.71 -26.51
CA VAL A 9 22.08 -19.58 -27.40
C VAL A 9 23.21 -18.77 -26.77
N GLN A 10 24.41 -18.89 -27.31
CA GLN A 10 25.52 -18.01 -26.98
C GLN A 10 25.22 -16.63 -27.50
N PHE A 11 24.98 -15.69 -26.61
CA PHE A 11 24.98 -14.26 -26.96
C PHE A 11 26.37 -13.84 -27.37
N ALA A 12 26.51 -13.23 -28.53
CA ALA A 12 27.73 -12.55 -28.88
C ALA A 12 28.02 -11.48 -27.82
N PRO A 13 29.27 -11.35 -27.32
CA PRO A 13 29.60 -10.31 -26.37
C PRO A 13 29.34 -8.96 -27.04
N MET A 14 28.42 -8.18 -26.45
CA MET A 14 28.18 -6.82 -26.87
C MET A 14 29.48 -6.05 -26.62
N SER A 15 30.05 -5.44 -27.67
CA SER A 15 31.23 -4.61 -27.58
C SER A 15 30.90 -3.39 -26.71
N THR A 16 31.33 -3.45 -25.47
CA THR A 16 31.25 -2.33 -24.54
C THR A 16 32.35 -1.34 -24.82
N SER A 17 32.05 -0.34 -25.62
CA SER A 17 32.76 0.95 -25.48
C SER A 17 32.26 1.56 -24.16
N PRO A 18 33.10 1.85 -23.17
CA PRO A 18 32.67 2.46 -21.92
C PRO A 18 32.31 3.92 -22.16
N GLY A 19 31.09 4.15 -22.68
CA GLY A 19 30.50 5.47 -22.70
C GLY A 19 30.07 5.86 -21.29
N ASN A 20 30.39 7.04 -20.90
CA ASN A 20 30.37 7.72 -19.60
C ASN A 20 28.94 7.91 -19.00
N SER A 21 28.01 6.94 -19.10
CA SER A 21 26.61 7.09 -18.67
C SER A 21 26.38 6.79 -17.18
N ILE A 22 27.29 6.05 -16.53
CA ILE A 22 27.15 5.72 -15.10
C ILE A 22 27.70 6.88 -14.26
N PRO A 23 26.88 7.53 -13.39
CA PRO A 23 27.31 8.70 -12.61
C PRO A 23 28.53 8.45 -11.74
N ALA A 24 29.46 9.43 -11.68
CA ALA A 24 30.69 9.35 -10.87
C ALA A 24 30.41 9.20 -9.36
N GLY A 25 29.26 9.67 -8.85
CA GLY A 25 28.89 9.66 -7.44
C GLY A 25 28.31 8.33 -6.93
N LEU A 26 28.51 7.21 -7.64
CA LEU A 26 28.09 5.86 -7.21
C LEU A 26 29.29 5.09 -6.65
N ASN A 27 29.07 4.30 -5.62
CA ASN A 27 30.10 3.41 -5.09
C ASN A 27 30.41 2.23 -6.04
N PRO A 28 31.53 1.51 -5.86
CA PRO A 28 31.91 0.41 -6.77
C PRO A 28 30.84 -0.68 -6.90
N ARG A 29 30.15 -1.05 -5.79
CA ARG A 29 29.11 -2.08 -5.80
C ARG A 29 27.84 -1.64 -6.51
N GLN A 30 27.46 -0.36 -6.36
CA GLN A 30 26.34 0.22 -7.11
C GLN A 30 26.65 0.24 -8.62
N ARG A 31 27.88 0.61 -9.02
CA ARG A 31 28.31 0.57 -10.43
C ARG A 31 28.30 -0.86 -10.98
N GLU A 32 28.80 -1.84 -10.20
CA GLU A 32 28.78 -3.27 -10.57
C GLU A 32 27.33 -3.72 -10.83
N ALA A 33 26.37 -3.38 -9.93
CA ALA A 33 24.98 -3.74 -10.08
C ALA A 33 24.31 -3.12 -11.31
N ILE A 34 24.63 -1.86 -11.62
CA ILE A 34 24.11 -1.15 -12.80
C ILE A 34 24.66 -1.76 -14.08
N ALA A 35 25.96 -2.04 -14.14
CA ALA A 35 26.64 -2.54 -15.33
C ALA A 35 26.38 -4.01 -15.64
N TYR A 36 25.93 -4.81 -14.64
CA TYR A 36 25.73 -6.26 -14.84
C TYR A 36 24.51 -6.54 -15.71
N LEU A 37 24.69 -7.25 -16.84
CA LEU A 37 23.69 -7.56 -17.85
C LEU A 37 23.66 -9.04 -18.26
N ASP A 38 24.61 -9.84 -17.79
CA ASP A 38 24.87 -11.20 -18.27
C ASP A 38 23.88 -12.27 -17.76
N GLY A 39 22.84 -11.85 -17.03
CA GLY A 39 21.84 -12.78 -16.52
C GLY A 39 21.00 -12.18 -15.38
N PRO A 40 20.36 -13.03 -14.58
CA PRO A 40 19.57 -12.60 -13.44
C PRO A 40 20.46 -12.01 -12.35
N LEU A 41 19.99 -10.92 -11.75
CA LEU A 41 20.71 -10.19 -10.71
C LEU A 41 19.83 -10.03 -9.48
N LEU A 42 20.36 -10.38 -8.30
CA LEU A 42 19.83 -10.02 -6.99
C LEU A 42 20.74 -8.99 -6.33
N VAL A 43 20.19 -7.80 -6.06
CA VAL A 43 20.85 -6.76 -5.29
C VAL A 43 20.31 -6.77 -3.87
N LEU A 44 21.09 -7.29 -2.93
CA LEU A 44 20.78 -7.24 -1.51
C LEU A 44 21.21 -5.88 -0.96
N ALA A 45 20.27 -5.01 -0.80
CA ALA A 45 20.49 -3.60 -0.53
C ALA A 45 19.90 -3.20 0.82
N GLY A 46 20.72 -3.03 1.84
CA GLY A 46 20.26 -2.64 3.16
C GLY A 46 19.55 -1.29 3.20
N ALA A 47 18.97 -0.95 4.35
CA ALA A 47 18.31 0.35 4.53
C ALA A 47 19.25 1.50 4.15
N GLY A 48 18.75 2.51 3.41
CA GLY A 48 19.51 3.70 3.05
C GLY A 48 20.73 3.49 2.12
N SER A 49 20.87 2.30 1.50
CA SER A 49 22.01 1.99 0.59
C SER A 49 21.80 2.46 -0.85
N GLY A 50 20.67 3.10 -1.15
CA GLY A 50 20.35 3.64 -2.47
C GLY A 50 19.72 2.64 -3.45
N LYS A 51 18.89 1.70 -2.96
CA LYS A 51 18.09 0.74 -3.77
C LYS A 51 17.47 1.38 -5.00
N THR A 52 16.61 2.37 -4.78
CA THR A 52 15.87 3.05 -5.85
C THR A 52 16.81 3.79 -6.82
N ARG A 53 17.94 4.31 -6.33
CA ARG A 53 18.96 4.94 -7.18
C ARG A 53 19.59 3.93 -8.13
N VAL A 54 19.93 2.75 -7.65
CA VAL A 54 20.50 1.67 -8.50
C VAL A 54 19.51 1.25 -9.58
N ILE A 55 18.22 1.07 -9.23
CA ILE A 55 17.17 0.72 -10.21
C ILE A 55 17.05 1.83 -11.27
N THR A 56 16.91 3.10 -10.83
CA THR A 56 16.76 4.25 -11.72
C THR A 56 17.94 4.36 -12.70
N GLU A 57 19.17 4.33 -12.19
CA GLU A 57 20.37 4.44 -13.03
C GLU A 57 20.56 3.21 -13.94
N LYS A 58 20.15 2.02 -13.49
CA LYS A 58 20.18 0.83 -14.34
C LYS A 58 19.17 0.92 -15.48
N ILE A 59 17.97 1.45 -15.27
CA ILE A 59 16.99 1.70 -16.34
C ILE A 59 17.56 2.68 -17.36
N VAL A 60 18.16 3.78 -16.90
CA VAL A 60 18.82 4.76 -17.79
C VAL A 60 19.94 4.09 -18.58
N HIS A 61 20.78 3.29 -17.92
CA HIS A 61 21.86 2.55 -18.56
C HIS A 61 21.36 1.57 -19.63
N LEU A 62 20.28 0.81 -19.34
CA LEU A 62 19.65 -0.09 -20.31
C LEU A 62 19.15 0.64 -21.55
N ILE A 63 18.58 1.83 -21.39
CA ILE A 63 18.00 2.60 -22.50
C ILE A 63 19.07 3.37 -23.28
N GLU A 64 19.94 4.10 -22.60
CA GLU A 64 20.91 5.01 -23.24
C GLU A 64 22.17 4.32 -23.73
N THR A 65 22.64 3.28 -23.02
CA THR A 65 23.93 2.63 -23.34
C THR A 65 23.72 1.29 -24.02
N CYS A 66 22.75 0.49 -23.54
CA CYS A 66 22.48 -0.84 -24.11
C CYS A 66 21.46 -0.80 -25.25
N GLU A 67 20.94 0.38 -25.59
CA GLU A 67 20.00 0.62 -26.70
C GLU A 67 18.71 -0.23 -26.60
N ILE A 68 18.34 -0.67 -25.40
CA ILE A 68 17.09 -1.40 -25.18
C ILE A 68 15.94 -0.38 -25.27
N LYS A 69 14.97 -0.69 -26.12
CA LYS A 69 13.81 0.19 -26.32
C LYS A 69 13.02 0.35 -25.02
N PRO A 70 12.57 1.56 -24.64
CA PRO A 70 11.86 1.79 -23.39
C PRO A 70 10.67 0.84 -23.14
N HIS A 71 9.90 0.52 -24.19
CA HIS A 71 8.75 -0.39 -24.08
C HIS A 71 9.14 -1.85 -23.78
N GLN A 72 10.42 -2.20 -23.88
CA GLN A 72 10.96 -3.52 -23.55
C GLN A 72 11.49 -3.62 -22.10
N VAL A 73 11.40 -2.53 -21.35
CA VAL A 73 11.82 -2.47 -19.95
C VAL A 73 10.58 -2.30 -19.06
N ALA A 74 10.49 -3.13 -18.02
CA ALA A 74 9.47 -2.99 -16.99
C ALA A 74 10.15 -2.82 -15.62
N ALA A 75 9.76 -1.79 -14.87
CA ALA A 75 10.11 -1.60 -13.48
C ALA A 75 8.87 -1.79 -12.60
N ILE A 76 8.97 -2.73 -11.67
CA ILE A 76 7.86 -3.12 -10.80
C ILE A 76 8.20 -2.67 -9.37
N THR A 77 7.28 -1.96 -8.73
CA THR A 77 7.41 -1.49 -7.36
C THR A 77 6.25 -2.00 -6.50
N PHE A 78 6.31 -1.74 -5.20
CA PHE A 78 5.27 -2.18 -4.27
C PHE A 78 4.13 -1.16 -4.10
N THR A 79 4.40 0.15 -4.29
CA THR A 79 3.42 1.22 -4.11
C THR A 79 3.37 2.15 -5.31
N ASN A 80 2.21 2.77 -5.56
CA ASN A 80 2.06 3.76 -6.63
C ASN A 80 2.95 4.98 -6.41
N LYS A 81 3.14 5.40 -5.15
CA LYS A 81 4.06 6.50 -4.81
C LYS A 81 5.49 6.18 -5.27
N ALA A 82 5.99 4.98 -4.95
CA ALA A 82 7.32 4.54 -5.40
C ALA A 82 7.42 4.50 -6.94
N ALA A 83 6.34 4.06 -7.63
CA ALA A 83 6.29 4.07 -9.09
C ALA A 83 6.35 5.50 -9.65
N LEU A 84 5.59 6.43 -9.07
CA LEU A 84 5.59 7.84 -9.47
C LEU A 84 6.96 8.48 -9.23
N GLU A 85 7.52 8.37 -8.02
CA GLU A 85 8.85 8.89 -7.70
C GLU A 85 9.94 8.31 -8.62
N MET A 86 9.89 7.02 -8.92
CA MET A 86 10.81 6.39 -9.86
C MET A 86 10.67 6.99 -11.26
N SER A 87 9.44 7.19 -11.72
CA SER A 87 9.11 7.82 -13.00
C SER A 87 9.68 9.24 -13.09
N GLU A 88 9.47 10.07 -12.07
CA GLU A 88 9.98 11.45 -11.99
C GLU A 88 11.52 11.49 -11.99
N ARG A 89 12.16 10.61 -11.20
CA ARG A 89 13.62 10.50 -11.15
C ARG A 89 14.22 10.13 -12.50
N ILE A 90 13.60 9.18 -13.22
CA ILE A 90 14.01 8.78 -14.56
C ILE A 90 13.82 9.95 -15.55
N ALA A 91 12.64 10.60 -15.52
CA ALA A 91 12.36 11.75 -16.38
C ALA A 91 13.37 12.89 -16.17
N LYS A 92 13.67 13.21 -14.90
CA LYS A 92 14.68 14.21 -14.54
C LYS A 92 16.07 13.83 -15.03
N ARG A 93 16.46 12.55 -14.91
CA ARG A 93 17.78 12.05 -15.31
C ARG A 93 17.96 12.03 -16.83
N MET A 94 16.91 11.70 -17.58
CA MET A 94 16.92 11.64 -19.05
C MET A 94 16.49 12.95 -19.73
N GLY A 95 16.09 13.97 -18.96
CA GLY A 95 15.55 15.23 -19.48
C GLY A 95 14.13 15.14 -20.05
N LYS A 96 13.56 13.94 -20.14
CA LYS A 96 12.19 13.68 -20.60
C LYS A 96 11.71 12.32 -20.14
N GLN A 97 10.39 12.12 -20.07
CA GLN A 97 9.80 10.81 -19.82
C GLN A 97 9.98 9.88 -21.02
N PRO A 98 10.62 8.69 -20.87
CA PRO A 98 10.76 7.73 -21.95
C PRO A 98 9.41 7.15 -22.36
N LYS A 99 8.98 7.38 -23.60
CA LYS A 99 7.71 6.85 -24.10
C LYS A 99 7.73 5.32 -24.16
N GLY A 100 6.73 4.68 -23.56
CA GLY A 100 6.56 3.24 -23.56
C GLY A 100 7.24 2.48 -22.43
N LEU A 101 8.10 3.12 -21.61
CA LEU A 101 8.65 2.51 -20.40
C LEU A 101 7.51 2.16 -19.44
N THR A 102 7.50 0.90 -18.95
CA THR A 102 6.52 0.45 -17.97
C THR A 102 7.09 0.63 -16.57
N ILE A 103 6.48 1.52 -15.78
CA ILE A 103 6.76 1.66 -14.34
C ILE A 103 5.42 1.47 -13.64
N ALA A 104 5.28 0.42 -12.84
CA ALA A 104 3.99 0.03 -12.28
C ALA A 104 4.16 -0.77 -10.98
N THR A 105 3.09 -0.93 -10.20
CA THR A 105 3.02 -1.96 -9.17
C THR A 105 2.70 -3.31 -9.78
N PHE A 106 2.92 -4.41 -9.05
CA PHE A 106 2.48 -5.74 -9.50
C PHE A 106 0.99 -5.75 -9.89
N HIS A 107 0.14 -5.15 -9.06
CA HIS A 107 -1.31 -5.09 -9.32
C HIS A 107 -1.66 -4.22 -10.52
N SER A 108 -0.98 -3.10 -10.72
CA SER A 108 -1.20 -2.25 -11.92
C SER A 108 -0.77 -2.96 -13.21
N LEU A 109 0.34 -3.70 -13.16
CA LEU A 109 0.77 -4.54 -14.28
C LEU A 109 -0.23 -5.68 -14.53
N GLY A 110 -0.65 -6.38 -13.46
CA GLY A 110 -1.62 -7.44 -13.53
C GLY A 110 -2.97 -6.98 -14.10
N LEU A 111 -3.48 -5.84 -13.63
CA LEU A 111 -4.69 -5.24 -14.20
C LEU A 111 -4.55 -4.96 -15.71
N ARG A 112 -3.40 -4.41 -16.13
CA ARG A 112 -3.15 -4.19 -17.55
C ARG A 112 -3.17 -5.51 -18.33
N MET A 113 -2.59 -6.58 -17.77
CA MET A 113 -2.60 -7.90 -18.39
C MET A 113 -4.02 -8.47 -18.47
N VAL A 114 -4.79 -8.42 -17.37
CA VAL A 114 -6.19 -8.89 -17.36
C VAL A 114 -7.04 -8.12 -18.35
N ARG A 115 -6.84 -6.80 -18.53
CA ARG A 115 -7.55 -5.99 -19.52
C ARG A 115 -7.19 -6.36 -20.96
N GLU A 116 -5.89 -6.47 -21.26
CA GLU A 116 -5.43 -6.81 -22.61
C GLU A 116 -5.88 -8.22 -23.01
N GLU A 117 -6.04 -9.13 -22.05
CA GLU A 117 -6.40 -10.54 -22.28
C GLU A 117 -7.81 -10.90 -21.76
N ALA A 118 -8.66 -9.91 -21.48
CA ALA A 118 -9.97 -10.10 -20.85
C ALA A 118 -10.82 -11.17 -21.56
N LYS A 119 -10.87 -11.13 -22.90
CA LYS A 119 -11.61 -12.11 -23.71
C LYS A 119 -11.10 -13.54 -23.52
N THR A 120 -9.79 -13.72 -23.46
CA THR A 120 -9.16 -15.04 -23.25
C THR A 120 -9.46 -15.57 -21.85
N LEU A 121 -9.61 -14.66 -20.86
CA LEU A 121 -9.97 -14.97 -19.49
C LEU A 121 -11.48 -15.13 -19.25
N GLY A 122 -12.32 -14.87 -20.26
CA GLY A 122 -13.78 -14.95 -20.14
C GLY A 122 -14.44 -13.73 -19.49
N TYR A 123 -13.73 -12.58 -19.47
CA TYR A 123 -14.25 -11.32 -18.92
C TYR A 123 -14.63 -10.32 -20.02
N LYS A 124 -15.60 -9.46 -19.70
CA LYS A 124 -15.89 -8.26 -20.48
C LYS A 124 -14.77 -7.24 -20.34
N PRO A 125 -14.51 -6.38 -21.33
CA PRO A 125 -13.49 -5.33 -21.22
C PRO A 125 -13.70 -4.36 -20.03
N GLY A 126 -14.96 -4.15 -19.64
CA GLY A 126 -15.37 -3.26 -18.55
C GLY A 126 -15.54 -3.95 -17.20
N PHE A 127 -14.92 -5.09 -16.95
CA PHE A 127 -15.06 -5.80 -15.67
C PHE A 127 -14.77 -4.91 -14.45
N SER A 128 -15.44 -5.16 -13.33
CA SER A 128 -15.26 -4.44 -12.08
C SER A 128 -14.10 -4.99 -11.26
N ILE A 129 -13.53 -4.12 -10.41
CA ILE A 129 -12.56 -4.52 -9.38
C ILE A 129 -13.23 -4.29 -8.02
N PHE A 130 -13.45 -5.39 -7.28
CA PHE A 130 -14.11 -5.34 -5.99
C PHE A 130 -13.13 -5.00 -4.87
N ASP A 131 -13.54 -4.09 -3.99
CA ASP A 131 -12.78 -3.77 -2.78
C ASP A 131 -13.03 -4.81 -1.67
N SER A 132 -12.29 -4.68 -0.55
CA SER A 132 -12.41 -5.60 0.58
C SER A 132 -13.82 -5.62 1.19
N ALA A 133 -14.59 -4.52 1.10
CA ALA A 133 -15.94 -4.45 1.62
C ALA A 133 -16.94 -5.15 0.68
N ASP A 134 -16.78 -4.97 -0.64
CA ASP A 134 -17.55 -5.69 -1.65
C ASP A 134 -17.35 -7.21 -1.49
N CYS A 135 -16.09 -7.65 -1.38
CA CYS A 135 -15.73 -9.06 -1.18
C CYS A 135 -16.32 -9.62 0.11
N LEU A 136 -16.23 -8.87 1.20
CA LEU A 136 -16.79 -9.27 2.51
C LEU A 136 -18.31 -9.40 2.45
N GLY A 137 -18.99 -8.52 1.70
CA GLY A 137 -20.43 -8.59 1.45
C GLY A 137 -20.84 -9.90 0.79
N ILE A 138 -20.15 -10.29 -0.28
CA ILE A 138 -20.39 -11.56 -0.98
C ILE A 138 -20.10 -12.77 -0.06
N ILE A 139 -18.98 -12.77 0.64
CA ILE A 139 -18.63 -13.85 1.57
C ILE A 139 -19.67 -13.97 2.69
N ASN A 140 -20.20 -12.86 3.20
CA ASN A 140 -21.28 -12.84 4.19
C ASN A 140 -22.55 -13.55 3.65
N GLU A 141 -22.96 -13.20 2.45
CA GLU A 141 -24.13 -13.80 1.79
C GLU A 141 -23.94 -15.32 1.58
N LEU A 142 -22.79 -15.72 1.02
CA LEU A 142 -22.48 -17.12 0.71
C LEU A 142 -22.28 -18.00 1.95
N SER A 143 -21.71 -17.45 3.02
CA SER A 143 -21.42 -18.20 4.24
C SER A 143 -22.63 -18.24 5.20
N GLY A 144 -23.58 -17.31 5.07
CA GLY A 144 -24.73 -17.16 5.95
C GLY A 144 -24.37 -16.79 7.40
N THR A 145 -23.11 -16.44 7.68
CA THR A 145 -22.68 -16.07 9.04
C THR A 145 -22.70 -14.56 9.23
N THR A 146 -23.17 -14.11 10.38
CA THR A 146 -23.14 -12.69 10.80
C THR A 146 -21.96 -12.37 11.73
N ASP A 147 -21.18 -13.38 12.12
CA ASP A 147 -20.00 -13.22 12.97
C ASP A 147 -18.87 -12.52 12.18
N LYS A 148 -18.58 -11.29 12.60
CA LYS A 148 -17.55 -10.45 11.95
C LYS A 148 -16.14 -11.03 12.03
N ALA A 149 -15.81 -11.79 13.08
CA ALA A 149 -14.51 -12.42 13.22
C ALA A 149 -14.38 -13.57 12.22
N LYS A 150 -15.40 -14.41 12.11
CA LYS A 150 -15.46 -15.52 11.16
C LYS A 150 -15.47 -15.03 9.71
N LEU A 151 -16.19 -13.95 9.40
CA LEU A 151 -16.18 -13.35 8.07
C LEU A 151 -14.79 -12.87 7.66
N ARG A 152 -14.07 -12.18 8.56
CA ARG A 152 -12.71 -11.73 8.31
C ARG A 152 -11.74 -12.90 8.15
N TRP A 153 -11.91 -13.94 8.95
CA TRP A 153 -11.11 -15.16 8.84
C TRP A 153 -11.33 -15.82 7.47
N LEU A 154 -12.58 -16.00 7.03
CA LEU A 154 -12.89 -16.54 5.69
C LEU A 154 -12.24 -15.71 4.57
N GLN A 155 -12.39 -14.39 4.63
CA GLN A 155 -11.79 -13.49 3.64
C GLN A 155 -10.27 -13.61 3.61
N THR A 156 -9.63 -13.65 4.77
CA THR A 156 -8.17 -13.79 4.87
C THR A 156 -7.70 -15.14 4.35
N THR A 157 -8.39 -16.22 4.70
CA THR A 157 -8.06 -17.58 4.26
C THR A 157 -8.18 -17.73 2.75
N ILE A 158 -9.26 -17.21 2.13
CA ILE A 158 -9.44 -17.20 0.68
C ILE A 158 -8.32 -16.40 0.01
N SER A 159 -7.99 -15.22 0.53
CA SER A 159 -6.90 -14.38 0.02
C SER A 159 -5.55 -15.09 0.07
N LEU A 160 -5.24 -15.78 1.18
CA LEU A 160 -4.00 -16.56 1.31
C LEU A 160 -3.96 -17.71 0.29
N TRP A 161 -5.05 -18.41 0.05
CA TRP A 161 -5.11 -19.46 -0.96
C TRP A 161 -4.91 -18.92 -2.38
N LYS A 162 -5.56 -17.78 -2.71
CA LYS A 162 -5.36 -17.10 -4.00
C LYS A 162 -3.89 -16.67 -4.19
N ASN A 163 -3.29 -16.07 -3.17
CA ASN A 163 -1.89 -15.65 -3.18
C ASN A 163 -0.92 -16.84 -3.22
N GLY A 164 -1.32 -18.00 -2.69
CA GLY A 164 -0.62 -19.29 -2.82
C GLY A 164 -0.90 -20.00 -4.16
N LEU A 165 -1.71 -19.41 -5.06
CA LEU A 165 -2.15 -19.98 -6.34
C LEU A 165 -2.96 -21.27 -6.21
N LEU A 166 -3.58 -21.53 -5.07
CA LEU A 166 -4.50 -22.65 -4.91
C LEU A 166 -5.83 -22.37 -5.58
N SER A 167 -6.25 -23.28 -6.47
CA SER A 167 -7.63 -23.26 -6.99
C SER A 167 -8.62 -23.68 -5.88
N PRO A 168 -9.93 -23.38 -6.02
CA PRO A 168 -10.92 -23.85 -5.05
C PRO A 168 -10.90 -25.37 -4.83
N VAL A 169 -10.59 -26.16 -5.86
CA VAL A 169 -10.47 -27.63 -5.76
C VAL A 169 -9.24 -28.00 -4.92
N GLN A 170 -8.09 -27.42 -5.22
CA GLN A 170 -6.86 -27.66 -4.46
C GLN A 170 -6.97 -27.18 -3.00
N ALA A 171 -7.68 -26.05 -2.76
CA ALA A 171 -7.95 -25.58 -1.41
C ALA A 171 -8.82 -26.58 -0.62
N ALA A 172 -9.80 -27.22 -1.27
CA ALA A 172 -10.61 -28.24 -0.64
C ALA A 172 -9.82 -29.53 -0.34
N GLU A 173 -8.89 -29.89 -1.21
CA GLU A 173 -7.99 -31.05 -0.98
C GLU A 173 -6.95 -30.77 0.11
N ALA A 174 -6.52 -29.52 0.26
CA ALA A 174 -5.52 -29.08 1.24
C ALA A 174 -6.10 -28.76 2.61
N ALA A 175 -7.43 -28.71 2.77
CA ALA A 175 -8.11 -28.34 4.01
C ALA A 175 -7.75 -29.30 5.14
N LYS A 176 -7.28 -28.76 6.28
CA LYS A 176 -6.77 -29.52 7.42
C LYS A 176 -7.83 -29.88 8.45
N ASP A 177 -8.92 -29.08 8.48
CA ASP A 177 -9.99 -29.22 9.44
C ASP A 177 -11.36 -28.86 8.81
N GLU A 178 -12.42 -28.96 9.60
CA GLU A 178 -13.79 -28.69 9.16
C GLU A 178 -14.01 -27.20 8.84
N GLU A 179 -13.32 -26.29 9.52
CA GLU A 179 -13.42 -24.84 9.26
C GLU A 179 -12.78 -24.49 7.91
N GLU A 180 -11.60 -25.01 7.62
CA GLU A 180 -10.96 -24.85 6.29
C GLU A 180 -11.80 -25.51 5.18
N ALA A 181 -12.43 -26.67 5.43
CA ALA A 181 -13.34 -27.31 4.47
C ALA A 181 -14.58 -26.43 4.17
N VAL A 182 -15.12 -25.73 5.17
CA VAL A 182 -16.19 -24.72 4.97
C VAL A 182 -15.64 -23.56 4.13
N ALA A 183 -14.47 -23.03 4.47
CA ALA A 183 -13.85 -21.94 3.74
C ALA A 183 -13.60 -22.29 2.26
N ALA A 184 -13.19 -23.52 1.95
CA ALA A 184 -12.99 -23.98 0.58
C ALA A 184 -14.31 -24.04 -0.23
N ARG A 185 -15.41 -24.44 0.40
CA ARG A 185 -16.75 -24.36 -0.24
C ARG A 185 -17.12 -22.90 -0.53
N VAL A 186 -16.96 -22.03 0.45
CA VAL A 186 -17.21 -20.58 0.27
C VAL A 186 -16.31 -20.01 -0.82
N TYR A 187 -15.04 -20.40 -0.88
CA TYR A 187 -14.11 -19.96 -1.92
C TYR A 187 -14.58 -20.36 -3.33
N ARG A 188 -15.06 -21.60 -3.50
CA ARG A 188 -15.59 -22.04 -4.80
C ARG A 188 -16.80 -21.20 -5.23
N ASP A 189 -17.75 -20.99 -4.32
CA ASP A 189 -18.97 -20.25 -4.61
C ASP A 189 -18.68 -18.75 -4.81
N TYR A 190 -17.71 -18.20 -4.06
CA TYR A 190 -17.18 -16.85 -4.22
C TYR A 190 -16.50 -16.64 -5.59
N ALA A 191 -15.68 -17.58 -6.04
CA ALA A 191 -15.05 -17.49 -7.37
C ALA A 191 -16.08 -17.52 -8.50
N ASN A 192 -17.13 -18.34 -8.37
CA ASN A 192 -18.24 -18.38 -9.31
C ASN A 192 -19.04 -17.06 -9.31
N ALA A 193 -19.31 -16.50 -8.14
CA ALA A 193 -20.01 -15.22 -7.98
C ALA A 193 -19.21 -14.07 -8.64
N LEU A 194 -17.91 -13.96 -8.40
CA LEU A 194 -17.06 -12.97 -9.05
C LEU A 194 -17.12 -13.07 -10.58
N HIS A 195 -17.03 -14.28 -11.11
CA HIS A 195 -17.11 -14.48 -12.55
C HIS A 195 -18.50 -14.11 -13.11
N ALA A 196 -19.59 -14.46 -12.42
CA ALA A 196 -20.95 -14.09 -12.81
C ALA A 196 -21.16 -12.57 -12.82
N TYR A 197 -20.60 -11.87 -11.81
CA TYR A 197 -20.64 -10.40 -11.71
C TYR A 197 -19.65 -9.69 -12.64
N GLN A 198 -18.94 -10.44 -13.49
CA GLN A 198 -17.87 -9.89 -14.33
C GLN A 198 -16.92 -9.01 -13.52
N ALA A 199 -16.51 -9.52 -12.36
CA ALA A 199 -15.66 -8.83 -11.41
C ALA A 199 -14.44 -9.66 -11.04
N VAL A 200 -13.38 -8.98 -10.65
CA VAL A 200 -12.17 -9.55 -10.07
C VAL A 200 -11.90 -8.86 -8.73
N ASP A 201 -11.37 -9.59 -7.76
CA ASP A 201 -10.84 -8.96 -6.57
C ASP A 201 -9.36 -8.60 -6.74
N PHE A 202 -8.77 -8.06 -5.68
CA PHE A 202 -7.40 -7.59 -5.72
C PHE A 202 -6.38 -8.72 -5.93
N ASP A 203 -6.63 -9.90 -5.35
CA ASP A 203 -5.76 -11.07 -5.50
C ASP A 203 -5.83 -11.64 -6.93
N ASP A 204 -6.98 -11.57 -7.57
CA ASP A 204 -7.16 -12.03 -8.95
C ASP A 204 -6.35 -11.19 -9.95
N LEU A 205 -6.02 -9.93 -9.64
CA LEU A 205 -5.16 -9.12 -10.51
C LEU A 205 -3.76 -9.71 -10.68
N ILE A 206 -3.33 -10.58 -9.77
CA ILE A 206 -2.06 -11.32 -9.88
C ILE A 206 -2.30 -12.77 -10.28
N ARG A 207 -3.28 -13.44 -9.64
CA ARG A 207 -3.56 -14.86 -9.86
C ARG A 207 -3.95 -15.15 -11.31
N LEU A 208 -4.88 -14.37 -11.87
CA LEU A 208 -5.35 -14.59 -13.27
C LEU A 208 -4.24 -14.46 -14.31
N PRO A 209 -3.38 -13.42 -14.30
CA PRO A 209 -2.21 -13.37 -15.16
C PRO A 209 -1.28 -14.57 -15.03
N VAL A 210 -1.00 -15.05 -13.79
CA VAL A 210 -0.16 -16.23 -13.59
C VAL A 210 -0.77 -17.44 -14.25
N THR A 211 -2.04 -17.75 -13.95
CA THR A 211 -2.77 -18.90 -14.54
C THR A 211 -2.81 -18.80 -16.06
N LEU A 212 -3.14 -17.63 -16.59
CA LEU A 212 -3.17 -17.41 -18.03
C LEU A 212 -1.83 -17.67 -18.71
N LEU A 213 -0.73 -17.17 -18.13
CA LEU A 213 0.60 -17.39 -18.68
C LEU A 213 1.05 -18.85 -18.54
N GLN A 214 0.57 -19.58 -17.52
CA GLN A 214 0.84 -21.00 -17.36
C GLN A 214 0.12 -21.84 -18.42
N ASP A 215 -1.16 -21.54 -18.66
CA ASP A 215 -2.05 -22.36 -19.49
C ASP A 215 -1.98 -22.00 -20.98
N ASN A 216 -1.57 -20.75 -21.32
CA ASN A 216 -1.54 -20.26 -22.70
C ASN A 216 -0.12 -19.88 -23.15
N ALA A 217 0.50 -20.75 -23.92
CA ALA A 217 1.86 -20.54 -24.41
C ALA A 217 2.01 -19.33 -25.37
N GLU A 218 0.99 -19.02 -26.17
CA GLU A 218 1.02 -17.89 -27.12
C GLU A 218 0.97 -16.57 -26.36
N VAL A 219 0.07 -16.45 -25.37
CA VAL A 219 -0.02 -15.26 -24.50
C VAL A 219 1.25 -15.11 -23.70
N ARG A 220 1.80 -16.19 -23.14
CA ARG A 220 3.08 -16.17 -22.43
C ARG A 220 4.21 -15.65 -23.32
N GLN A 221 4.36 -16.16 -24.53
CA GLN A 221 5.39 -15.70 -25.48
C GLN A 221 5.22 -14.21 -25.82
N LYS A 222 3.97 -13.76 -26.10
CA LYS A 222 3.65 -12.35 -26.32
C LYS A 222 4.18 -11.44 -25.21
N TRP A 223 3.94 -11.79 -23.96
CA TRP A 223 4.36 -10.97 -22.81
C TRP A 223 5.86 -11.07 -22.54
N GLN A 224 6.49 -12.24 -22.76
CA GLN A 224 7.95 -12.41 -22.69
C GLN A 224 8.68 -11.60 -23.79
N ASP A 225 8.11 -11.47 -24.97
CA ASP A 225 8.68 -10.67 -26.05
C ASP A 225 8.51 -9.16 -25.82
N LYS A 226 7.43 -8.78 -25.12
CA LYS A 226 7.16 -7.40 -24.74
C LYS A 226 8.19 -6.89 -23.72
N PHE A 227 8.55 -7.69 -22.72
CA PHE A 227 9.49 -7.29 -21.66
C PHE A 227 10.81 -8.05 -21.77
N ARG A 228 11.85 -7.35 -22.23
CA ARG A 228 13.19 -7.94 -22.34
C ARG A 228 13.99 -7.86 -21.06
N HIS A 229 13.74 -6.86 -20.22
CA HIS A 229 14.36 -6.72 -18.92
C HIS A 229 13.35 -6.25 -17.88
N ILE A 230 13.28 -6.96 -16.78
CA ILE A 230 12.36 -6.65 -15.67
C ILE A 230 13.17 -6.28 -14.44
N LEU A 231 12.84 -5.14 -13.82
CA LEU A 231 13.40 -4.72 -12.55
C LEU A 231 12.31 -4.77 -11.49
N VAL A 232 12.61 -5.31 -10.32
CA VAL A 232 11.67 -5.42 -9.21
C VAL A 232 12.28 -4.79 -7.97
N ASP A 233 11.62 -3.77 -7.41
CA ASP A 233 11.99 -3.15 -6.13
C ASP A 233 11.26 -3.83 -4.97
N GLU A 234 11.81 -3.71 -3.76
CA GLU A 234 11.27 -4.29 -2.51
C GLU A 234 10.91 -5.78 -2.66
N TYR A 235 11.78 -6.55 -3.31
CA TYR A 235 11.51 -7.95 -3.68
C TYR A 235 11.17 -8.87 -2.49
N GLN A 236 11.65 -8.56 -1.28
CA GLN A 236 11.35 -9.29 -0.06
C GLN A 236 9.87 -9.26 0.35
N ASP A 237 9.09 -8.34 -0.20
CA ASP A 237 7.66 -8.22 0.09
C ASP A 237 6.78 -8.98 -0.91
N THR A 238 7.39 -9.74 -1.82
CA THR A 238 6.65 -10.54 -2.81
C THR A 238 6.02 -11.77 -2.19
N ASN A 239 4.79 -12.08 -2.64
CA ASN A 239 4.12 -13.35 -2.35
C ASN A 239 4.40 -14.40 -3.44
N THR A 240 3.91 -15.62 -3.24
CA THR A 240 4.10 -16.74 -4.19
C THR A 240 3.55 -16.43 -5.58
N ALA A 241 2.37 -15.78 -5.69
CA ALA A 241 1.78 -15.44 -6.98
C ALA A 241 2.63 -14.41 -7.74
N GLN A 242 3.14 -13.38 -7.06
CA GLN A 242 4.03 -12.38 -7.65
C GLN A 242 5.37 -12.97 -8.08
N TYR A 243 5.92 -13.88 -7.27
CA TYR A 243 7.11 -14.66 -7.63
C TYR A 243 6.89 -15.45 -8.93
N LYS A 244 5.78 -16.19 -9.01
CA LYS A 244 5.43 -16.98 -10.20
C LYS A 244 5.16 -16.09 -11.41
N LEU A 245 4.54 -14.94 -11.23
CA LEU A 245 4.35 -13.96 -12.31
C LEU A 245 5.70 -13.53 -12.90
N LEU A 246 6.67 -13.19 -12.06
CA LEU A 246 8.03 -12.86 -12.50
C LEU A 246 8.67 -14.01 -13.28
N GLN A 247 8.59 -15.24 -12.77
CA GLN A 247 9.13 -16.43 -13.47
C GLN A 247 8.51 -16.59 -14.86
N GLN A 248 7.20 -16.46 -14.98
CA GLN A 248 6.49 -16.59 -16.27
C GLN A 248 6.86 -15.48 -17.27
N LEU A 249 7.03 -14.25 -16.77
CA LEU A 249 7.37 -13.11 -17.61
C LEU A 249 8.83 -13.13 -18.08
N THR A 250 9.75 -13.60 -17.26
CA THR A 250 11.19 -13.66 -17.61
C THR A 250 11.55 -14.87 -18.48
N GLY A 251 10.83 -15.99 -18.27
CA GLY A 251 11.06 -17.24 -19.01
C GLY A 251 12.51 -17.73 -18.97
N VAL A 252 12.93 -18.43 -19.99
CA VAL A 252 14.29 -19.00 -20.11
C VAL A 252 15.40 -17.95 -20.26
N ARG A 253 15.07 -16.73 -20.66
CA ARG A 253 16.03 -15.62 -20.75
C ARG A 253 16.51 -15.17 -19.38
N ALA A 254 15.69 -15.32 -18.35
CA ALA A 254 15.97 -14.93 -16.98
C ALA A 254 16.60 -13.53 -16.82
N SER A 255 16.26 -12.59 -17.72
CA SER A 255 16.81 -11.23 -17.71
C SER A 255 15.99 -10.33 -16.76
N PHE A 256 16.39 -10.32 -15.49
CA PHE A 256 15.78 -9.49 -14.48
C PHE A 256 16.78 -8.96 -13.44
N THR A 257 16.39 -7.91 -12.74
CA THR A 257 17.10 -7.40 -11.57
C THR A 257 16.13 -7.28 -10.41
N ALA A 258 16.28 -8.15 -9.41
CA ALA A 258 15.56 -8.05 -8.15
C ALA A 258 16.38 -7.23 -7.15
N VAL A 259 15.76 -6.26 -6.49
CA VAL A 259 16.38 -5.44 -5.44
C VAL A 259 15.56 -5.60 -4.17
N GLY A 260 16.20 -5.94 -3.06
CA GLY A 260 15.50 -6.20 -1.82
C GLY A 260 16.39 -6.19 -0.59
N ASP A 261 15.71 -6.25 0.57
CA ASP A 261 16.33 -6.29 1.89
C ASP A 261 15.54 -7.25 2.79
N ASP A 262 16.05 -8.43 3.06
CA ASP A 262 15.41 -9.43 3.93
C ASP A 262 15.15 -8.91 5.35
N ASP A 263 15.99 -7.98 5.86
CA ASP A 263 15.78 -7.32 7.14
C ASP A 263 14.63 -6.29 7.14
N GLN A 264 14.05 -5.97 5.98
CA GLN A 264 12.89 -5.09 5.82
C GLN A 264 11.61 -5.83 5.37
N ALA A 265 11.58 -7.17 5.47
CA ALA A 265 10.38 -7.97 5.18
C ALA A 265 9.39 -7.85 6.34
N ILE A 266 8.34 -7.03 6.18
CA ILE A 266 7.34 -6.70 7.21
C ILE A 266 5.89 -6.86 6.73
N TYR A 267 5.66 -7.62 5.67
CA TYR A 267 4.32 -7.85 5.10
C TYR A 267 3.96 -9.35 5.04
N GLY A 268 4.55 -10.18 5.92
CA GLY A 268 4.22 -11.61 6.05
C GLY A 268 2.74 -11.82 6.35
N TRP A 269 2.12 -10.95 7.16
CA TRP A 269 0.69 -10.96 7.46
C TRP A 269 -0.21 -10.68 6.23
N ARG A 270 0.35 -10.20 5.11
CA ARG A 270 -0.30 -10.05 3.79
C ARG A 270 0.07 -11.17 2.81
N GLY A 271 0.72 -12.22 3.28
CA GLY A 271 1.16 -13.33 2.44
C GLY A 271 2.49 -13.11 1.72
N ALA A 272 3.25 -12.04 2.06
CA ALA A 272 4.63 -11.92 1.60
C ALA A 272 5.48 -13.07 2.16
N ASP A 273 6.37 -13.58 1.33
CA ASP A 273 7.23 -14.70 1.69
C ASP A 273 8.70 -14.33 1.42
N VAL A 274 9.43 -14.04 2.50
CA VAL A 274 10.85 -13.68 2.41
C VAL A 274 11.71 -14.79 1.80
N GLU A 275 11.26 -16.04 1.89
CA GLU A 275 11.90 -17.20 1.27
C GLU A 275 11.95 -17.09 -0.27
N ASN A 276 11.13 -16.25 -0.89
CA ASN A 276 11.21 -15.96 -2.32
C ASN A 276 12.59 -15.39 -2.72
N LEU A 277 13.30 -14.72 -1.80
CA LEU A 277 14.69 -14.30 -2.03
C LEU A 277 15.64 -15.50 -2.12
N ARG A 278 15.43 -16.53 -1.26
CA ARG A 278 16.23 -17.76 -1.29
C ARG A 278 15.88 -18.59 -2.53
N ARG A 279 14.61 -18.73 -2.85
CA ARG A 279 14.14 -19.46 -4.06
C ARG A 279 14.77 -18.92 -5.34
N LEU A 280 15.04 -17.59 -5.43
CA LEU A 280 15.78 -17.06 -6.59
C LEU A 280 17.14 -17.74 -6.79
N THR A 281 17.87 -18.04 -5.71
CA THR A 281 19.18 -18.69 -5.81
C THR A 281 19.09 -20.16 -6.22
N GLU A 282 17.96 -20.81 -5.95
CA GLU A 282 17.68 -22.19 -6.30
C GLU A 282 17.16 -22.33 -7.73
N ASP A 283 16.16 -21.49 -8.08
CA ASP A 283 15.51 -21.55 -9.40
C ASP A 283 16.38 -20.94 -10.51
N PHE A 284 17.32 -20.06 -10.16
CA PHE A 284 18.22 -19.41 -11.11
C PHE A 284 19.70 -19.64 -10.71
N PRO A 285 20.30 -20.80 -11.05
CA PRO A 285 21.69 -21.12 -10.66
C PRO A 285 22.73 -20.09 -11.17
N GLN A 286 22.41 -19.32 -12.20
CA GLN A 286 23.26 -18.26 -12.75
C GLN A 286 23.06 -16.91 -12.06
N LEU A 287 22.24 -16.84 -11.01
CA LEU A 287 21.93 -15.60 -10.32
C LEU A 287 23.17 -14.97 -9.70
N LYS A 288 23.49 -13.76 -10.14
CA LYS A 288 24.52 -12.95 -9.50
C LYS A 288 23.95 -12.25 -8.28
N VAL A 289 24.61 -12.35 -7.15
CA VAL A 289 24.23 -11.64 -5.91
C VAL A 289 25.24 -10.52 -5.65
N ILE A 290 24.76 -9.28 -5.52
CA ILE A 290 25.56 -8.11 -5.17
C ILE A 290 25.00 -7.49 -3.90
N LYS A 291 25.87 -7.24 -2.88
CA LYS A 291 25.47 -6.64 -1.60
C LYS A 291 25.81 -5.16 -1.58
N LEU A 292 24.84 -4.34 -1.15
CA LEU A 292 25.00 -2.91 -0.91
C LEU A 292 24.89 -2.65 0.60
N GLU A 293 26.05 -2.50 1.26
CA GLU A 293 26.13 -2.37 2.72
C GLU A 293 26.45 -0.93 3.17
N GLN A 294 26.89 -0.06 2.26
CA GLN A 294 27.12 1.34 2.56
C GLN A 294 25.81 2.10 2.64
N ASN A 295 25.52 2.64 3.83
CA ASN A 295 24.34 3.45 4.09
C ASN A 295 24.65 4.93 3.92
N TYR A 296 23.78 5.64 3.20
CA TYR A 296 23.88 7.09 2.91
C TYR A 296 22.83 7.93 3.64
N ARG A 297 22.07 7.31 4.56
CA ARG A 297 20.94 7.94 5.24
C ARG A 297 21.29 8.29 6.67
N SER A 298 21.73 7.32 7.45
CA SER A 298 21.76 7.38 8.91
C SER A 298 23.17 7.54 9.46
N THR A 299 23.28 8.16 10.62
CA THR A 299 24.52 8.23 11.39
C THR A 299 24.91 6.89 12.02
N GLY A 300 26.18 6.75 12.44
CA GLY A 300 26.77 5.49 12.89
C GLY A 300 26.03 4.84 14.06
N LYS A 301 25.65 5.59 15.09
CA LYS A 301 24.95 5.04 16.26
C LYS A 301 23.55 4.49 15.97
N ILE A 302 22.85 5.12 15.02
CA ILE A 302 21.56 4.60 14.56
C ILE A 302 21.76 3.26 13.87
N LEU A 303 22.79 3.14 13.01
CA LEU A 303 23.09 1.89 12.32
C LEU A 303 23.63 0.81 13.26
N GLU A 304 24.43 1.17 14.27
CA GLU A 304 24.89 0.26 15.30
C GLU A 304 23.71 -0.39 16.02
N ALA A 305 22.76 0.42 16.50
CA ALA A 305 21.55 -0.07 17.14
C ALA A 305 20.70 -0.96 16.21
N ALA A 306 20.54 -0.54 14.94
CA ALA A 306 19.80 -1.33 13.93
C ALA A 306 20.49 -2.67 13.66
N ASN A 307 21.83 -2.69 13.47
CA ASN A 307 22.59 -3.92 13.25
C ASN A 307 22.53 -4.85 14.45
N THR A 308 22.67 -4.30 15.69
CA THR A 308 22.63 -5.08 16.93
C THR A 308 21.26 -5.74 17.13
N LEU A 309 20.19 -4.97 16.91
CA LEU A 309 18.82 -5.49 16.98
C LEU A 309 18.61 -6.66 16.00
N ILE A 310 18.92 -6.43 14.72
CA ILE A 310 18.55 -7.40 13.65
C ILE A 310 19.45 -8.64 13.64
N GLN A 311 20.57 -8.62 14.36
CA GLN A 311 21.41 -9.81 14.55
C GLN A 311 20.73 -10.92 15.35
N ASN A 312 19.67 -10.61 16.09
CA ASN A 312 18.87 -11.60 16.82
C ASN A 312 17.92 -12.41 15.92
N ASN A 313 17.75 -12.02 14.65
CA ASN A 313 17.00 -12.81 13.68
C ASN A 313 17.92 -13.78 12.92
N PRO A 314 17.40 -14.96 12.51
CA PRO A 314 18.08 -15.80 11.53
C PRO A 314 18.36 -15.00 10.24
N LYS A 315 19.55 -15.18 9.67
CA LYS A 315 19.93 -14.42 8.47
C LYS A 315 19.86 -15.29 7.23
N LEU A 316 19.06 -14.89 6.27
CA LEU A 316 19.09 -15.43 4.91
C LEU A 316 20.41 -15.08 4.21
N PHE A 317 20.84 -13.82 4.38
CA PHE A 317 22.09 -13.32 3.80
C PHE A 317 22.86 -12.49 4.83
N ALA A 318 24.10 -12.88 5.09
CA ALA A 318 24.95 -12.10 5.98
C ALA A 318 25.28 -10.73 5.37
N LYS A 319 24.92 -9.64 6.05
CA LYS A 319 25.21 -8.24 5.71
C LYS A 319 25.34 -7.40 6.96
N SER A 320 26.05 -6.27 6.88
CA SER A 320 26.19 -5.31 7.97
C SER A 320 26.26 -3.90 7.39
N LEU A 321 25.40 -3.02 7.87
CA LEU A 321 25.35 -1.63 7.40
C LEU A 321 26.47 -0.82 8.05
N TRP A 322 27.09 0.05 7.27
CA TRP A 322 28.07 1.02 7.72
C TRP A 322 27.87 2.36 6.99
N SER A 323 28.31 3.47 7.60
CA SER A 323 28.12 4.81 7.07
C SER A 323 29.35 5.68 7.30
N GLU A 324 29.55 6.65 6.40
CA GLU A 324 30.57 7.70 6.50
C GLU A 324 30.04 8.96 7.23
N HIS A 325 28.77 9.00 7.65
CA HIS A 325 28.14 10.17 8.31
C HIS A 325 28.60 10.42 9.74
N GLY A 326 29.67 9.74 10.20
CA GLY A 326 30.16 9.86 11.57
C GLY A 326 29.24 9.18 12.60
N PRO A 327 29.61 9.24 13.91
CA PRO A 327 28.88 8.52 14.95
C PRO A 327 27.48 9.04 15.18
N GLY A 328 27.24 10.35 15.06
CA GLY A 328 25.95 10.97 15.33
C GLY A 328 25.62 11.12 16.84
N ALA A 329 24.39 11.53 17.13
CA ALA A 329 23.88 11.69 18.48
C ALA A 329 23.61 10.33 19.16
N ASN A 330 23.65 10.29 20.49
CA ASN A 330 23.22 9.11 21.26
C ASN A 330 21.71 8.89 21.08
N ILE A 331 21.30 7.63 21.07
CA ILE A 331 19.90 7.26 21.13
C ILE A 331 19.38 7.53 22.52
N ASN A 332 18.26 8.27 22.61
CA ASN A 332 17.63 8.61 23.88
C ASN A 332 16.47 7.66 24.15
N VAL A 333 16.57 6.84 25.19
CA VAL A 333 15.47 6.03 25.71
C VAL A 333 14.84 6.77 26.89
N ILE A 334 13.52 6.99 26.82
CA ILE A 334 12.77 7.83 27.76
C ILE A 334 11.64 6.99 28.36
N ALA A 335 11.68 6.81 29.69
CA ALA A 335 10.59 6.24 30.44
C ALA A 335 9.56 7.35 30.80
N CYS A 336 8.29 7.10 30.54
CA CYS A 336 7.17 7.98 30.84
C CYS A 336 6.22 7.29 31.83
N ALA A 337 5.53 8.07 32.67
CA ALA A 337 4.62 7.50 33.66
C ALA A 337 3.40 6.84 32.99
N GLU A 338 2.81 7.52 32.00
CA GLU A 338 1.62 7.07 31.27
C GLU A 338 1.55 7.70 29.86
N GLY A 339 0.59 7.25 29.05
CA GLY A 339 0.50 7.63 27.64
C GLY A 339 0.28 9.12 27.35
N GLU A 340 -0.46 9.83 28.20
CA GLU A 340 -0.64 11.29 28.07
C GLU A 340 0.68 12.02 28.35
N THR A 341 1.38 11.62 29.43
CA THR A 341 2.71 12.16 29.78
C THR A 341 3.76 11.83 28.71
N GLU A 342 3.66 10.67 28.06
CA GLU A 342 4.51 10.31 26.92
C GLU A 342 4.31 11.30 25.77
N ALA A 343 3.06 11.56 25.39
CA ALA A 343 2.73 12.48 24.31
C ALA A 343 3.21 13.90 24.58
N GLU A 344 2.97 14.42 25.78
CA GLU A 344 3.46 15.73 26.22
C GLU A 344 5.01 15.82 26.21
N THR A 345 5.67 14.77 26.71
CA THR A 345 7.14 14.70 26.74
C THR A 345 7.73 14.70 25.34
N VAL A 346 7.15 13.92 24.43
CA VAL A 346 7.58 13.85 23.02
C VAL A 346 7.41 15.21 22.35
N VAL A 347 6.25 15.85 22.51
CA VAL A 347 5.96 17.15 21.87
C VAL A 347 6.86 18.24 22.43
N MET A 348 7.11 18.29 23.74
CA MET A 348 8.04 19.25 24.33
C MET A 348 9.48 19.04 23.85
N LYS A 349 9.95 17.79 23.79
CA LYS A 349 11.30 17.48 23.29
C LYS A 349 11.43 17.82 21.80
N LEU A 350 10.41 17.55 21.00
CA LEU A 350 10.37 17.93 19.59
C LEU A 350 10.50 19.44 19.42
N GLN A 351 9.73 20.23 20.16
CA GLN A 351 9.81 21.70 20.10
C GLN A 351 11.19 22.21 20.54
N GLY A 352 11.73 21.73 21.66
CA GLY A 352 13.06 22.11 22.14
C GLY A 352 14.15 21.77 21.11
N HIS A 353 14.14 20.54 20.60
CA HIS A 353 15.11 20.08 19.62
C HIS A 353 15.00 20.86 18.30
N ARG A 354 13.77 21.15 17.85
CA ARG A 354 13.52 21.95 16.66
C ARG A 354 14.11 23.36 16.81
N PHE A 355 13.90 23.99 17.95
CA PHE A 355 14.43 25.32 18.25
C PHE A 355 15.97 25.33 18.27
N GLU A 356 16.59 24.38 18.97
CA GLU A 356 18.06 24.24 19.08
C GLU A 356 18.71 24.00 17.71
N ASN A 357 18.10 23.21 16.83
CA ASN A 357 18.66 22.81 15.53
C ASN A 357 18.14 23.63 14.34
N ARG A 358 17.26 24.61 14.56
CA ARG A 358 16.59 25.40 13.50
C ARG A 358 15.95 24.52 12.42
N ALA A 359 15.41 23.36 12.84
CA ALA A 359 14.81 22.39 11.96
C ALA A 359 13.35 22.75 11.60
N LYS A 360 12.83 22.18 10.52
CA LYS A 360 11.43 22.30 10.14
C LYS A 360 10.59 21.25 10.87
N PHE A 361 9.27 21.43 10.95
CA PHE A 361 8.38 20.40 11.48
C PHE A 361 8.37 19.15 10.60
N SER A 362 8.51 19.30 9.30
CA SER A 362 8.61 18.22 8.32
C SER A 362 9.85 17.33 8.47
N ASP A 363 10.87 17.79 9.23
CA ASP A 363 12.05 16.97 9.54
C ASP A 363 11.75 15.92 10.63
N TYR A 364 10.58 15.99 11.30
CA TYR A 364 10.21 15.15 12.44
C TYR A 364 9.14 14.13 12.10
N ALA A 365 9.32 12.90 12.61
CA ALA A 365 8.28 11.88 12.61
C ALA A 365 8.06 11.31 14.00
N ILE A 366 6.80 11.04 14.34
CA ILE A 366 6.36 10.24 15.47
C ILE A 366 5.82 8.93 14.91
N LEU A 367 6.54 7.84 15.17
CA LEU A 367 6.24 6.52 14.64
C LEU A 367 5.75 5.60 15.74
N TYR A 368 4.67 4.90 15.49
CA TYR A 368 3.99 3.99 16.42
C TYR A 368 3.59 2.68 15.74
N ARG A 369 3.29 1.65 16.57
CA ARG A 369 2.92 0.32 16.07
C ARG A 369 1.50 0.28 15.50
N SER A 370 0.55 0.96 16.10
CA SER A 370 -0.88 0.88 15.78
C SER A 370 -1.56 2.23 15.81
N ASN A 371 -2.54 2.45 14.93
CA ASN A 371 -3.25 3.72 14.75
C ASN A 371 -3.95 4.25 16.02
N HIS A 372 -4.37 3.37 16.95
CA HIS A 372 -5.01 3.82 18.19
C HIS A 372 -4.08 4.66 19.08
N GLN A 373 -2.75 4.50 18.92
CA GLN A 373 -1.75 5.27 19.66
C GLN A 373 -1.67 6.73 19.18
N ALA A 374 -2.08 7.04 17.96
CA ALA A 374 -1.97 8.38 17.37
C ALA A 374 -2.74 9.45 18.16
N ARG A 375 -3.91 9.10 18.70
CA ARG A 375 -4.87 10.06 19.29
C ARG A 375 -4.27 10.94 20.39
N VAL A 376 -3.48 10.38 21.29
CA VAL A 376 -2.87 11.16 22.39
C VAL A 376 -1.83 12.14 21.86
N PHE A 377 -1.07 11.75 20.83
CA PHE A 377 -0.09 12.62 20.17
C PHE A 377 -0.76 13.73 19.36
N GLU A 378 -1.86 13.43 18.65
CA GLU A 378 -2.67 14.44 17.96
C GLU A 378 -3.19 15.50 18.95
N GLN A 379 -3.71 15.07 20.11
CA GLN A 379 -4.19 16.00 21.15
C GLN A 379 -3.06 16.89 21.67
N ALA A 380 -1.90 16.31 21.98
CA ALA A 380 -0.75 17.06 22.48
C ALA A 380 -0.20 18.06 21.43
N LEU A 381 -0.11 17.66 20.15
CA LEU A 381 0.31 18.54 19.06
C LEU A 381 -0.68 19.70 18.84
N ARG A 382 -1.99 19.43 18.89
CA ARG A 382 -3.05 20.46 18.77
C ARG A 382 -2.98 21.47 19.93
N GLN A 383 -2.80 21.01 21.17
CA GLN A 383 -2.67 21.87 22.34
C GLN A 383 -1.49 22.85 22.19
N GLN A 384 -0.39 22.39 21.59
CA GLN A 384 0.80 23.18 21.33
C GLN A 384 0.78 23.91 19.97
N ARG A 385 -0.35 23.83 19.23
CA ARG A 385 -0.54 24.44 17.89
C ARG A 385 0.55 24.02 16.88
N ILE A 386 0.99 22.78 16.96
CA ILE A 386 1.98 22.22 16.03
C ILE A 386 1.24 21.57 14.87
N PRO A 387 1.55 21.95 13.61
CA PRO A 387 0.97 21.30 12.44
C PRO A 387 1.45 19.86 12.33
N TYR A 388 0.54 18.94 12.00
CA TYR A 388 0.87 17.53 11.80
C TYR A 388 0.07 16.93 10.64
N VAL A 389 0.62 15.88 10.04
CA VAL A 389 -0.01 15.05 9.02
C VAL A 389 -0.09 13.62 9.53
N LEU A 390 -1.26 13.02 9.45
CA LEU A 390 -1.50 11.63 9.85
C LEU A 390 -1.43 10.72 8.62
N SER A 391 -0.42 9.85 8.56
CA SER A 391 -0.37 8.81 7.53
C SER A 391 -1.12 7.55 7.97
N GLY A 392 -1.96 7.02 7.07
CA GLY A 392 -2.76 5.82 7.34
C GLY A 392 -4.14 6.14 7.92
N GLY A 393 -4.63 7.37 7.78
CA GLY A 393 -6.04 7.73 7.98
C GLY A 393 -6.95 7.06 6.94
N GLN A 394 -8.27 7.23 7.11
CA GLN A 394 -9.25 6.76 6.14
C GLN A 394 -8.98 7.41 4.78
N SER A 395 -8.86 6.60 3.72
CA SER A 395 -8.70 7.11 2.36
C SER A 395 -9.85 8.03 1.98
N PHE A 396 -9.58 9.02 1.14
CA PHE A 396 -10.63 9.86 0.55
C PHE A 396 -11.71 9.00 -0.13
N PHE A 397 -11.29 7.96 -0.84
CA PHE A 397 -12.18 7.03 -1.54
C PHE A 397 -12.93 6.05 -0.61
N ASP A 398 -12.55 5.95 0.67
CA ASP A 398 -13.26 5.15 1.67
C ASP A 398 -14.42 5.90 2.34
N LYS A 399 -14.54 7.21 2.12
CA LYS A 399 -15.63 8.03 2.64
C LYS A 399 -16.96 7.56 2.05
N ALA A 400 -18.02 7.54 2.86
CA ALA A 400 -19.31 6.97 2.48
C ALA A 400 -19.91 7.64 1.26
N GLU A 401 -19.89 8.99 1.22
CA GLU A 401 -20.37 9.81 0.11
C GLU A 401 -19.62 9.54 -1.21
N ILE A 402 -18.33 9.27 -1.12
CA ILE A 402 -17.52 8.96 -2.31
C ILE A 402 -17.82 7.54 -2.80
N LYS A 403 -17.96 6.56 -1.88
CA LYS A 403 -18.38 5.20 -2.24
C LYS A 403 -19.76 5.14 -2.86
N ASP A 404 -20.69 5.98 -2.42
CA ASP A 404 -22.02 6.07 -3.03
C ASP A 404 -21.92 6.47 -4.49
N LEU A 405 -21.16 7.52 -4.79
CA LEU A 405 -20.98 8.00 -6.16
C LEU A 405 -20.17 7.04 -7.03
N LEU A 406 -19.13 6.40 -6.46
CA LEU A 406 -18.38 5.36 -7.14
C LEU A 406 -19.27 4.18 -7.56
N ALA A 407 -20.30 3.83 -6.77
CA ALA A 407 -21.23 2.76 -7.13
C ALA A 407 -21.99 3.09 -8.43
N TYR A 408 -22.47 4.35 -8.60
CA TYR A 408 -23.07 4.78 -9.86
C TYR A 408 -22.07 4.68 -11.01
N LEU A 409 -20.87 5.22 -10.82
CA LEU A 409 -19.85 5.23 -11.86
C LEU A 409 -19.43 3.80 -12.28
N ARG A 410 -19.35 2.87 -11.32
CA ARG A 410 -19.05 1.46 -11.59
C ARG A 410 -20.14 0.81 -12.45
N LEU A 411 -21.43 1.08 -12.18
CA LEU A 411 -22.54 0.59 -13.00
C LEU A 411 -22.52 1.12 -14.44
N LEU A 412 -22.03 2.35 -14.65
CA LEU A 412 -21.89 2.89 -16.02
C LEU A 412 -20.82 2.17 -16.83
N VAL A 413 -19.92 1.44 -16.19
CA VAL A 413 -18.82 0.70 -16.81
C VAL A 413 -19.11 -0.79 -16.87
N ASN A 414 -19.71 -1.33 -15.82
CA ASN A 414 -20.09 -2.72 -15.66
C ASN A 414 -21.47 -2.83 -15.01
N ASP A 415 -22.48 -3.13 -15.80
CA ASP A 415 -23.86 -3.30 -15.34
C ASP A 415 -24.10 -4.64 -14.61
N ASP A 416 -23.17 -5.59 -14.69
CA ASP A 416 -23.21 -6.85 -13.94
C ASP A 416 -22.62 -6.71 -12.50
N ASP A 417 -22.25 -5.49 -12.06
CA ASP A 417 -21.69 -5.22 -10.74
C ASP A 417 -22.79 -5.15 -9.66
N ASP A 418 -23.21 -6.29 -9.14
CA ASP A 418 -24.30 -6.39 -8.15
C ASP A 418 -24.06 -5.60 -6.86
N PRO A 419 -22.87 -5.59 -6.23
CA PRO A 419 -22.59 -4.70 -5.09
C PRO A 419 -22.79 -3.22 -5.40
N ALA A 420 -22.34 -2.76 -6.56
CA ALA A 420 -22.56 -1.38 -7.00
C ALA A 420 -24.06 -1.13 -7.29
N PHE A 421 -24.76 -2.10 -7.89
CA PHE A 421 -26.19 -2.02 -8.11
C PHE A 421 -26.96 -1.83 -6.80
N ILE A 422 -26.73 -2.69 -5.81
CA ILE A 422 -27.40 -2.62 -4.50
C ILE A 422 -27.18 -1.25 -3.86
N ARG A 423 -25.93 -0.78 -3.84
CA ARG A 423 -25.60 0.51 -3.23
C ARG A 423 -26.25 1.69 -3.96
N ALA A 424 -26.11 1.77 -5.27
CA ALA A 424 -26.64 2.85 -6.09
C ALA A 424 -28.18 2.86 -6.12
N ALA A 425 -28.83 1.70 -6.14
CA ALA A 425 -30.28 1.58 -6.12
C ALA A 425 -30.89 2.03 -4.78
N THR A 426 -30.17 1.88 -3.66
CA THR A 426 -30.64 2.23 -2.32
C THR A 426 -30.22 3.62 -1.83
N THR A 427 -29.28 4.27 -2.51
CA THR A 427 -28.70 5.56 -2.09
C THR A 427 -28.60 6.54 -3.27
N PRO A 428 -29.33 7.67 -3.30
CA PRO A 428 -30.42 8.09 -2.42
C PRO A 428 -31.64 7.15 -2.47
N ARG A 429 -32.48 7.20 -1.43
CA ARG A 429 -33.67 6.32 -1.32
C ARG A 429 -34.67 6.56 -2.44
N ARG A 430 -35.10 5.49 -3.15
CA ARG A 430 -36.03 5.51 -4.29
C ARG A 430 -37.21 4.57 -4.14
N GLY A 431 -37.53 4.16 -2.92
CA GLY A 431 -38.54 3.11 -2.71
C GLY A 431 -38.03 1.68 -2.99
N ILE A 432 -36.76 1.51 -3.35
CA ILE A 432 -36.12 0.21 -3.50
C ILE A 432 -35.55 -0.18 -2.14
N GLY A 433 -36.23 -1.07 -1.42
CA GLY A 433 -35.83 -1.56 -0.11
C GLY A 433 -35.30 -2.99 -0.17
N ASN A 434 -34.85 -3.49 0.99
CA ASN A 434 -34.29 -4.85 1.11
C ASN A 434 -35.25 -5.95 0.65
N GLN A 435 -36.57 -5.80 0.84
CA GLN A 435 -37.55 -6.78 0.34
C GLN A 435 -37.59 -6.81 -1.19
N THR A 436 -37.53 -5.63 -1.84
CA THR A 436 -37.48 -5.50 -3.30
C THR A 436 -36.22 -6.16 -3.87
N LEU A 437 -35.05 -5.88 -3.25
CA LEU A 437 -33.79 -6.49 -3.63
C LEU A 437 -33.75 -7.99 -3.39
N ALA A 438 -34.37 -8.48 -2.30
CA ALA A 438 -34.45 -9.91 -2.03
C ALA A 438 -35.32 -10.69 -3.06
N VAL A 439 -36.36 -10.07 -3.61
CA VAL A 439 -37.16 -10.67 -4.68
C VAL A 439 -36.35 -10.72 -5.98
N LEU A 440 -35.68 -9.62 -6.34
CA LEU A 440 -34.83 -9.55 -7.51
C LEU A 440 -33.64 -10.53 -7.42
N GLY A 441 -33.00 -10.58 -6.24
CA GLY A 441 -31.84 -11.45 -5.98
C GLY A 441 -32.17 -12.94 -6.09
N ARG A 442 -33.32 -13.38 -5.61
CA ARG A 442 -33.78 -14.78 -5.79
C ARG A 442 -33.94 -15.12 -7.27
N TYR A 443 -34.60 -14.23 -8.01
CA TYR A 443 -34.82 -14.44 -9.43
C TYR A 443 -33.50 -14.49 -10.23
N ALA A 444 -32.59 -13.56 -9.92
CA ALA A 444 -31.27 -13.50 -10.55
C ALA A 444 -30.41 -14.75 -10.24
N ALA A 445 -30.42 -15.19 -8.97
CA ALA A 445 -29.67 -16.36 -8.51
C ALA A 445 -30.17 -17.67 -9.17
N GLU A 446 -31.49 -17.85 -9.31
CA GLU A 446 -32.08 -19.01 -10.00
C GLU A 446 -31.64 -19.12 -11.46
N ARG A 447 -31.35 -17.99 -12.10
CA ARG A 447 -30.96 -17.90 -13.51
C ARG A 447 -29.48 -17.68 -13.75
N GLN A 448 -28.71 -17.49 -12.69
CA GLN A 448 -27.28 -17.21 -12.74
C GLN A 448 -26.94 -15.96 -13.60
N ILE A 449 -27.73 -14.90 -13.43
CA ILE A 449 -27.54 -13.58 -14.08
C ILE A 449 -27.40 -12.50 -13.03
N SER A 450 -26.90 -11.32 -13.44
CA SER A 450 -26.77 -10.15 -12.56
C SER A 450 -28.14 -9.57 -12.18
N LEU A 451 -28.20 -8.79 -11.10
CA LEU A 451 -29.41 -8.08 -10.67
C LEU A 451 -29.89 -7.11 -11.76
N PHE A 452 -28.95 -6.44 -12.43
CA PHE A 452 -29.27 -5.51 -13.52
C PHE A 452 -29.87 -6.23 -14.72
N ALA A 453 -29.32 -7.35 -15.15
CA ALA A 453 -29.87 -8.15 -16.23
C ALA A 453 -31.27 -8.69 -15.87
N ALA A 454 -31.43 -9.19 -14.64
CA ALA A 454 -32.68 -9.76 -14.14
C ALA A 454 -33.86 -8.77 -14.18
N LEU A 455 -33.62 -7.47 -13.89
CA LEU A 455 -34.68 -6.47 -13.87
C LEU A 455 -35.35 -6.21 -15.22
N PHE A 456 -34.68 -6.51 -16.33
CA PHE A 456 -35.22 -6.34 -17.68
C PHE A 456 -35.87 -7.61 -18.23
N GLU A 457 -35.76 -8.76 -17.55
CA GLU A 457 -36.42 -9.97 -18.00
C GLU A 457 -37.94 -9.90 -17.80
N GLU A 458 -38.68 -10.32 -18.84
CA GLU A 458 -40.15 -10.41 -18.78
C GLU A 458 -40.62 -11.39 -17.71
N GLY A 459 -39.86 -12.47 -17.47
CA GLY A 459 -40.12 -13.45 -16.42
C GLY A 459 -40.11 -12.88 -15.02
N PHE A 460 -39.22 -11.92 -14.75
CA PHE A 460 -39.21 -11.19 -13.48
C PHE A 460 -40.45 -10.31 -13.32
N ALA A 461 -40.81 -9.56 -14.38
CA ALA A 461 -41.98 -8.70 -14.36
C ALA A 461 -43.31 -9.49 -14.21
N ALA A 462 -43.37 -10.73 -14.68
CA ALA A 462 -44.54 -11.59 -14.52
C ALA A 462 -44.67 -12.20 -13.12
N GLN A 463 -43.54 -12.38 -12.41
CA GLN A 463 -43.53 -12.97 -11.07
C GLN A 463 -43.57 -11.93 -9.93
N ALA A 464 -43.09 -10.73 -10.16
CA ALA A 464 -42.98 -9.67 -9.16
C ALA A 464 -44.18 -8.70 -9.25
N ASN A 465 -44.55 -8.11 -8.09
CA ASN A 465 -45.59 -7.09 -8.03
C ASN A 465 -45.11 -5.81 -8.78
N SER A 466 -46.01 -5.13 -9.47
CA SER A 466 -45.72 -3.88 -10.18
C SER A 466 -45.10 -2.79 -9.28
N ARG A 467 -45.49 -2.76 -7.98
CA ARG A 467 -44.87 -1.85 -7.00
C ARG A 467 -43.37 -2.11 -6.75
N VAL A 468 -42.91 -3.33 -7.02
CA VAL A 468 -41.52 -3.74 -6.92
C VAL A 468 -40.80 -3.47 -8.24
N VAL A 469 -41.44 -3.79 -9.36
CA VAL A 469 -40.86 -3.72 -10.71
C VAL A 469 -40.64 -2.28 -11.17
N GLN A 470 -41.62 -1.40 -10.92
CA GLN A 470 -41.61 -0.04 -11.46
C GLN A 470 -40.37 0.78 -10.99
N PRO A 471 -40.07 0.91 -9.66
CA PRO A 471 -38.90 1.64 -9.21
C PRO A 471 -37.56 1.05 -9.72
N LEU A 472 -37.49 -0.27 -9.84
CA LEU A 472 -36.31 -0.95 -10.37
C LEU A 472 -36.11 -0.64 -11.85
N ARG A 473 -37.18 -0.65 -12.67
CA ARG A 473 -37.08 -0.31 -14.09
C ARG A 473 -36.68 1.14 -14.30
N GLU A 474 -37.28 2.07 -13.58
CA GLU A 474 -36.90 3.48 -13.62
C GLU A 474 -35.43 3.70 -13.32
N PHE A 475 -34.92 2.96 -12.30
CA PHE A 475 -33.50 2.98 -11.96
C PHE A 475 -32.65 2.38 -13.08
N GLY A 476 -33.05 1.24 -13.66
CA GLY A 476 -32.35 0.62 -14.77
C GLY A 476 -32.28 1.49 -16.02
N GLU A 477 -33.39 2.15 -16.37
CA GLU A 477 -33.47 3.11 -17.48
C GLU A 477 -32.58 4.34 -17.24
N PHE A 478 -32.53 4.81 -15.98
CA PHE A 478 -31.61 5.86 -15.56
C PHE A 478 -30.16 5.46 -15.81
N ILE A 479 -29.74 4.28 -15.38
CA ILE A 479 -28.37 3.76 -15.59
C ILE A 479 -28.08 3.63 -17.09
N ASN A 480 -28.96 3.00 -17.88
CA ASN A 480 -28.78 2.85 -19.32
C ASN A 480 -28.59 4.18 -20.06
N ARG A 481 -29.37 5.21 -19.67
CA ARG A 481 -29.26 6.57 -20.23
C ARG A 481 -27.88 7.17 -19.99
N PHE A 482 -27.38 7.11 -18.73
CA PHE A 482 -26.09 7.65 -18.38
C PHE A 482 -24.93 6.79 -18.88
N GLN A 483 -25.08 5.47 -18.98
CA GLN A 483 -24.11 4.58 -19.60
C GLN A 483 -23.86 4.95 -21.07
N TRP A 484 -24.94 5.23 -21.83
CA TRP A 484 -24.84 5.69 -23.22
C TRP A 484 -24.10 7.05 -23.32
N ARG A 485 -24.36 7.98 -22.42
CA ARG A 485 -23.69 9.29 -22.35
C ARG A 485 -22.22 9.15 -21.98
N ALA A 486 -21.89 8.35 -20.96
CA ALA A 486 -20.53 8.13 -20.45
C ALA A 486 -19.57 7.57 -21.49
N GLN A 487 -20.09 6.89 -22.54
CA GLN A 487 -19.29 6.37 -23.66
C GLN A 487 -19.01 7.43 -24.75
N ARG A 488 -19.69 8.57 -24.73
CA ARG A 488 -19.70 9.54 -25.83
C ARG A 488 -19.37 10.96 -25.41
N GLU A 489 -19.64 11.30 -24.18
CA GLU A 489 -19.48 12.65 -23.63
C GLU A 489 -18.30 12.69 -22.66
N SER A 490 -17.79 13.90 -22.35
CA SER A 490 -16.73 14.10 -21.38
C SER A 490 -17.19 13.68 -19.98
N ALA A 491 -16.28 13.09 -19.21
CA ALA A 491 -16.54 12.77 -17.80
C ALA A 491 -16.88 14.02 -16.97
N ALA A 492 -16.33 15.18 -17.35
CA ALA A 492 -16.61 16.47 -16.74
C ALA A 492 -18.06 16.95 -16.93
N ASP A 493 -18.70 16.55 -18.03
CA ASP A 493 -20.11 16.91 -18.31
C ASP A 493 -21.09 15.89 -17.71
N VAL A 494 -20.75 14.59 -17.80
CA VAL A 494 -21.64 13.52 -17.36
C VAL A 494 -21.77 13.45 -15.85
N PHE A 495 -20.69 13.65 -15.10
CA PHE A 495 -20.71 13.47 -13.65
C PHE A 495 -21.57 14.50 -12.89
N PRO A 496 -21.53 15.82 -13.21
CA PRO A 496 -22.45 16.79 -12.61
C PRO A 496 -23.92 16.50 -12.90
N ASP A 497 -24.22 16.03 -14.12
CA ASP A 497 -25.58 15.68 -14.50
C ASP A 497 -26.11 14.46 -13.74
N ILE A 498 -25.23 13.48 -13.41
CA ILE A 498 -25.59 12.38 -12.52
C ILE A 498 -25.94 12.93 -11.14
N LEU A 499 -25.08 13.77 -10.55
CA LEU A 499 -25.32 14.37 -9.23
C LEU A 499 -26.65 15.13 -9.15
N ALA A 500 -26.95 15.92 -10.18
CA ALA A 500 -28.20 16.67 -10.29
C ALA A 500 -29.42 15.73 -10.47
N ALA A 501 -29.29 14.69 -11.32
CA ALA A 501 -30.38 13.75 -11.59
C ALA A 501 -30.75 12.86 -10.41
N ILE A 502 -29.79 12.56 -9.51
CA ILE A 502 -30.04 11.80 -8.28
C ILE A 502 -30.35 12.69 -7.07
N ASP A 503 -30.28 14.01 -7.24
CA ASP A 503 -30.51 15.02 -6.21
C ASP A 503 -29.68 14.80 -4.95
N TYR A 504 -28.38 14.47 -5.15
CA TYR A 504 -27.50 13.97 -4.07
C TYR A 504 -27.21 15.03 -3.00
N GLU A 505 -27.11 16.30 -3.39
CA GLU A 505 -26.87 17.41 -2.46
C GLU A 505 -28.04 17.55 -1.47
N ASN A 506 -29.27 17.71 -1.96
CA ASN A 506 -30.44 17.85 -1.10
C ASN A 506 -30.63 16.61 -0.22
N TRP A 507 -30.39 15.40 -0.78
CA TRP A 507 -30.45 14.17 -0.02
C TRP A 507 -29.44 14.14 1.15
N LEU A 508 -28.20 14.64 0.97
CA LEU A 508 -27.22 14.74 2.06
C LEU A 508 -27.72 15.68 3.18
N TYR A 509 -28.27 16.84 2.83
CA TYR A 509 -28.81 17.80 3.81
C TYR A 509 -30.06 17.29 4.53
N ASP A 510 -30.85 16.40 3.90
CA ASP A 510 -32.01 15.77 4.51
C ASP A 510 -31.64 14.62 5.48
N GLN A 511 -30.51 13.96 5.27
CA GLN A 511 -30.10 12.78 6.08
C GLN A 511 -29.17 13.12 7.24
N GLU A 512 -28.45 14.25 7.16
CA GLU A 512 -27.34 14.59 8.08
C GLU A 512 -27.56 15.97 8.72
N GLU A 513 -26.91 16.18 9.87
CA GLU A 513 -26.83 17.54 10.44
C GLU A 513 -26.10 18.49 9.46
N ALA A 514 -26.51 19.76 9.39
CA ALA A 514 -26.04 20.74 8.40
C ALA A 514 -24.50 20.79 8.27
N ARG A 515 -23.77 20.79 9.40
CA ARG A 515 -22.29 20.82 9.39
C ARG A 515 -21.66 19.53 8.80
N THR A 516 -22.28 18.40 9.02
CA THR A 516 -21.84 17.11 8.46
C THR A 516 -22.14 17.06 6.97
N ALA A 517 -23.34 17.50 6.56
CA ALA A 517 -23.74 17.61 5.16
C ALA A 517 -22.81 18.53 4.37
N GLU A 518 -22.49 19.72 4.89
CA GLU A 518 -21.51 20.65 4.28
C GLU A 518 -20.14 19.98 4.07
N THR A 519 -19.64 19.26 5.09
CA THR A 519 -18.35 18.56 4.99
C THR A 519 -18.37 17.46 3.93
N ARG A 520 -19.45 16.66 3.89
CA ARG A 520 -19.61 15.59 2.89
C ARG A 520 -19.78 16.16 1.48
N TRP A 521 -20.56 17.24 1.34
CA TRP A 521 -20.72 17.90 0.05
C TRP A 521 -19.42 18.51 -0.46
N ALA A 522 -18.61 19.11 0.40
CA ALA A 522 -17.27 19.57 0.04
C ALA A 522 -16.39 18.43 -0.49
N ASN A 523 -16.47 17.22 0.10
CA ASN A 523 -15.78 16.04 -0.42
C ASN A 523 -16.30 15.63 -1.82
N VAL A 524 -17.60 15.74 -2.08
CA VAL A 524 -18.19 15.48 -3.42
C VAL A 524 -17.68 16.49 -4.44
N GLN A 525 -17.59 17.76 -4.08
CA GLN A 525 -17.04 18.80 -4.97
C GLN A 525 -15.54 18.56 -5.26
N GLU A 526 -14.76 18.15 -4.27
CA GLU A 526 -13.35 17.76 -4.46
C GLU A 526 -13.23 16.55 -5.40
N PHE A 527 -14.12 15.56 -5.25
CA PHE A 527 -14.17 14.41 -6.13
C PHE A 527 -14.53 14.79 -7.57
N HIS A 528 -15.49 15.69 -7.77
CA HIS A 528 -15.83 16.23 -9.08
C HIS A 528 -14.63 16.94 -9.73
N ALA A 529 -13.98 17.85 -8.99
CA ALA A 529 -12.80 18.56 -9.48
C ALA A 529 -11.68 17.60 -9.89
N TRP A 530 -11.48 16.52 -9.13
CA TRP A 530 -10.50 15.49 -9.46
C TRP A 530 -10.85 14.73 -10.74
N ILE A 531 -12.14 14.32 -10.93
CA ILE A 531 -12.61 13.66 -12.17
C ILE A 531 -12.38 14.55 -13.38
N THR A 532 -12.79 15.82 -13.29
CA THR A 532 -12.64 16.81 -14.37
C THR A 532 -11.18 16.96 -14.76
N LYS A 533 -10.30 17.16 -13.77
CA LYS A 533 -8.85 17.27 -14.02
C LYS A 533 -8.28 16.01 -14.71
N LYS A 534 -8.68 14.83 -14.29
CA LYS A 534 -8.22 13.56 -14.92
C LYS A 534 -8.74 13.39 -16.34
N SER A 535 -9.96 13.86 -16.62
CA SER A 535 -10.52 13.85 -17.97
C SER A 535 -9.73 14.78 -18.90
N ASP A 536 -9.40 15.99 -18.41
CA ASP A 536 -8.75 17.03 -19.20
C ASP A 536 -7.24 16.74 -19.40
N ASP A 537 -6.52 16.39 -18.32
CA ASP A 537 -5.06 16.19 -18.36
C ASP A 537 -4.65 14.91 -19.08
N ASP A 538 -5.36 13.81 -18.85
CA ASP A 538 -4.99 12.47 -19.33
C ASP A 538 -5.72 12.07 -20.63
N GLY A 539 -6.75 12.83 -21.04
CA GLY A 539 -7.62 12.48 -22.18
C GLY A 539 -8.34 11.15 -22.00
N LYS A 540 -8.59 10.73 -20.73
CA LYS A 540 -9.20 9.44 -20.39
C LYS A 540 -10.70 9.52 -20.41
N THR A 541 -11.32 8.44 -20.87
CA THR A 541 -12.77 8.23 -20.78
C THR A 541 -13.20 8.01 -19.33
N LEU A 542 -14.48 8.22 -19.05
CA LEU A 542 -15.04 7.95 -17.71
C LEU A 542 -14.79 6.48 -17.30
N ALA A 543 -14.91 5.54 -18.22
CA ALA A 543 -14.65 4.12 -17.97
C ALA A 543 -13.19 3.87 -17.50
N GLU A 544 -12.21 4.46 -18.17
CA GLU A 544 -10.80 4.34 -17.80
C GLU A 544 -10.49 5.03 -16.46
N ILE A 545 -11.13 6.16 -16.19
CA ILE A 545 -11.01 6.88 -14.91
C ILE A 545 -11.54 5.99 -13.78
N VAL A 546 -12.75 5.43 -13.90
CA VAL A 546 -13.37 4.57 -12.88
C VAL A 546 -12.55 3.33 -12.61
N GLN A 547 -12.04 2.67 -13.63
CA GLN A 547 -11.17 1.51 -13.47
C GLN A 547 -9.83 1.87 -12.79
N THR A 548 -9.32 3.07 -13.03
CA THR A 548 -8.11 3.57 -12.36
C THR A 548 -8.40 3.87 -10.89
N MET A 549 -9.60 4.42 -10.57
CA MET A 549 -10.02 4.70 -9.19
C MET A 549 -10.11 3.46 -8.32
N ALA A 550 -10.62 2.36 -8.83
CA ALA A 550 -10.70 1.10 -8.10
C ALA A 550 -9.30 0.64 -7.64
N LEU A 551 -8.27 0.86 -8.46
CA LEU A 551 -6.89 0.62 -8.08
C LEU A 551 -6.33 1.65 -7.08
N MET A 552 -6.69 2.92 -7.27
CA MET A 552 -6.24 4.00 -6.40
C MET A 552 -6.79 3.88 -4.98
N SER A 553 -8.06 3.56 -4.80
CA SER A 553 -8.69 3.41 -3.48
C SER A 553 -8.00 2.35 -2.60
N LEU A 554 -7.42 1.34 -3.22
CA LEU A 554 -6.69 0.27 -2.55
C LEU A 554 -5.22 0.62 -2.28
N LEU A 555 -4.64 1.54 -3.04
CA LEU A 555 -3.21 1.87 -3.02
C LEU A 555 -2.89 3.26 -2.43
N GLU A 556 -3.83 4.21 -2.48
CA GLU A 556 -3.62 5.61 -2.08
C GLU A 556 -3.89 5.93 -0.60
N ARG A 557 -3.88 4.96 0.29
CA ARG A 557 -3.95 5.26 1.74
C ARG A 557 -2.83 6.20 2.25
N ARG A 558 -2.05 6.85 1.37
CA ARG A 558 -0.77 7.49 1.74
C ARG A 558 -0.48 8.87 1.16
N ASP A 559 -1.27 9.46 0.28
CA ASP A 559 -0.85 10.71 -0.37
C ASP A 559 -1.77 11.90 -0.09
N GLN A 560 -1.39 12.72 0.90
CA GLN A 560 -1.76 14.13 0.97
C GLN A 560 -0.48 14.95 1.19
N GLY A 561 -0.07 15.68 0.14
CA GLY A 561 0.67 16.94 0.16
C GLY A 561 2.09 16.91 0.74
N ASP A 562 3.10 16.79 -0.12
CA ASP A 562 4.54 16.84 0.23
C ASP A 562 5.07 18.25 0.59
N ASP A 563 4.28 19.32 0.56
CA ASP A 563 4.78 20.71 0.73
C ASP A 563 4.38 21.39 2.06
N TYR A 564 3.75 20.69 2.97
CA TYR A 564 3.32 21.30 4.23
C TYR A 564 4.33 21.06 5.34
N ASP A 565 4.85 22.15 5.96
CA ASP A 565 5.79 22.04 7.09
C ASP A 565 5.07 21.53 8.34
N ALA A 566 4.96 20.19 8.49
CA ALA A 566 4.19 19.52 9.52
C ALA A 566 4.90 18.26 10.03
N VAL A 567 4.68 17.93 11.30
CA VAL A 567 5.17 16.70 11.92
C VAL A 567 4.43 15.50 11.32
N GLN A 568 5.18 14.46 10.92
CA GLN A 568 4.61 13.24 10.40
C GLN A 568 4.23 12.28 11.54
N LEU A 569 2.93 11.94 11.64
CA LEU A 569 2.44 10.86 12.48
C LEU A 569 2.17 9.64 11.61
N SER A 570 2.79 8.50 11.92
CA SER A 570 2.67 7.32 11.05
C SER A 570 2.85 6.01 11.82
N THR A 571 2.19 4.94 11.36
CA THR A 571 2.57 3.61 11.82
C THR A 571 3.92 3.22 11.25
N LEU A 572 4.63 2.32 11.94
CA LEU A 572 5.91 1.76 11.48
C LEU A 572 5.81 1.15 10.08
N HIS A 573 4.71 0.43 9.79
CA HIS A 573 4.46 -0.13 8.45
C HIS A 573 4.31 0.95 7.38
N ALA A 574 3.57 2.02 7.70
CA ALA A 574 3.34 3.11 6.76
C ALA A 574 4.58 4.00 6.55
N ALA A 575 5.53 3.99 7.49
CA ALA A 575 6.79 4.69 7.38
C ALA A 575 7.83 3.98 6.50
N LYS A 576 7.58 2.72 6.07
CA LYS A 576 8.47 2.02 5.14
C LYS A 576 8.60 2.80 3.83
N GLY A 577 9.83 2.96 3.35
CA GLY A 577 10.15 3.79 2.18
C GLY A 577 10.38 5.26 2.49
N LEU A 578 9.89 5.78 3.62
CA LEU A 578 10.10 7.17 4.04
C LEU A 578 11.42 7.33 4.81
N GLU A 579 11.82 8.60 5.04
CA GLU A 579 12.99 8.95 5.84
C GLU A 579 12.81 10.34 6.45
N PHE A 580 13.33 10.53 7.67
CA PHE A 580 13.14 11.75 8.43
C PHE A 580 14.44 12.16 9.13
N GLY A 581 14.67 13.45 9.26
CA GLY A 581 15.81 13.98 10.02
C GLY A 581 15.85 13.45 11.45
N HIS A 582 14.69 13.43 12.10
CA HIS A 582 14.54 13.13 13.52
C HIS A 582 13.31 12.25 13.74
N VAL A 583 13.49 11.12 14.42
CA VAL A 583 12.42 10.14 14.66
C VAL A 583 12.19 9.92 16.15
N PHE A 584 10.91 9.93 16.54
CA PHE A 584 10.43 9.47 17.82
C PHE A 584 9.69 8.14 17.60
N LEU A 585 10.27 7.04 18.13
CA LEU A 585 9.59 5.75 18.21
C LEU A 585 8.87 5.69 19.55
N VAL A 586 7.54 5.64 19.54
CA VAL A 586 6.72 5.77 20.73
C VAL A 586 5.97 4.49 21.06
N GLY A 587 5.72 4.26 22.36
CA GLY A 587 5.05 3.06 22.85
C GLY A 587 5.85 1.80 22.60
N VAL A 588 7.17 1.85 22.79
CA VAL A 588 8.07 0.70 22.62
C VAL A 588 8.04 -0.17 23.88
N GLU A 589 6.98 -0.95 24.00
CA GLU A 589 6.62 -1.76 25.15
C GLU A 589 6.28 -3.20 24.76
N GLU A 590 6.49 -4.15 25.67
CA GLU A 590 5.97 -5.51 25.51
C GLU A 590 4.45 -5.46 25.29
N ASN A 591 3.94 -6.36 24.46
CA ASN A 591 2.54 -6.46 24.02
C ASN A 591 2.04 -5.33 23.07
N ILE A 592 2.89 -4.32 22.80
CA ILE A 592 2.65 -3.30 21.77
C ILE A 592 3.65 -3.49 20.62
N LEU A 593 4.95 -3.46 20.93
CA LEU A 593 6.04 -3.72 20.00
C LEU A 593 7.15 -4.51 20.73
N PRO A 594 7.17 -5.84 20.65
CA PRO A 594 6.36 -6.72 19.79
C PRO A 594 4.89 -6.77 20.20
N HIS A 595 4.01 -6.99 19.19
CA HIS A 595 2.58 -7.10 19.45
C HIS A 595 2.24 -8.36 20.25
N ARG A 596 1.22 -8.29 21.12
CA ARG A 596 0.81 -9.41 22.00
C ARG A 596 0.51 -10.73 21.26
N GLU A 597 0.04 -10.66 20.02
CA GLU A 597 -0.27 -11.81 19.16
C GLU A 597 0.93 -12.31 18.36
N SER A 598 2.09 -11.66 18.51
CA SER A 598 3.33 -11.94 17.77
C SER A 598 4.43 -12.46 18.68
N GLN A 599 4.09 -13.35 19.63
CA GLN A 599 5.05 -13.93 20.58
C GLN A 599 5.69 -15.23 20.06
N GLU A 600 5.14 -15.84 19.00
CA GLU A 600 5.74 -16.98 18.31
C GLU A 600 7.01 -16.56 17.56
N ALA A 601 7.97 -17.47 17.43
CA ALA A 601 9.31 -17.15 16.92
C ALA A 601 9.27 -16.41 15.55
N GLU A 602 8.54 -16.92 14.58
CA GLU A 602 8.46 -16.34 13.23
C GLU A 602 7.81 -14.95 13.23
N LYS A 603 6.73 -14.77 14.00
CA LYS A 603 6.04 -13.48 14.16
C LYS A 603 6.89 -12.49 14.93
N LEU A 604 7.64 -12.95 15.93
CA LEU A 604 8.56 -12.11 16.69
C LEU A 604 9.71 -11.59 15.80
N GLU A 605 10.20 -12.40 14.88
CA GLU A 605 11.18 -11.99 13.88
C GLU A 605 10.65 -10.88 12.98
N GLU A 606 9.38 -10.95 12.56
CA GLU A 606 8.72 -9.89 11.77
C GLU A 606 8.59 -8.60 12.59
N GLU A 607 8.17 -8.65 13.85
CA GLU A 607 8.12 -7.51 14.75
C GLU A 607 9.51 -6.88 14.96
N ARG A 608 10.57 -7.71 15.04
CA ARG A 608 11.96 -7.20 15.12
C ARG A 608 12.38 -6.50 13.82
N ARG A 609 12.00 -7.02 12.64
CA ARG A 609 12.19 -6.33 11.36
C ARG A 609 11.40 -5.03 11.31
N LEU A 610 10.21 -5.00 11.91
CA LEU A 610 9.39 -3.77 11.99
C LEU A 610 10.07 -2.70 12.87
N MET A 611 10.64 -3.08 14.02
CA MET A 611 11.45 -2.17 14.84
C MET A 611 12.71 -1.70 14.08
N TYR A 612 13.40 -2.60 13.38
CA TYR A 612 14.53 -2.26 12.51
C TYR A 612 14.14 -1.25 11.42
N VAL A 613 12.98 -1.42 10.79
CA VAL A 613 12.45 -0.45 9.83
C VAL A 613 12.27 0.91 10.51
N GLY A 614 11.67 0.97 11.71
CA GLY A 614 11.47 2.21 12.45
C GLY A 614 12.79 2.93 12.75
N ILE A 615 13.79 2.22 13.28
CA ILE A 615 15.13 2.77 13.58
C ILE A 615 15.77 3.36 12.31
N THR A 616 15.72 2.61 11.21
CA THR A 616 16.35 3.00 9.94
C THR A 616 15.61 4.10 9.17
N ARG A 617 14.48 4.61 9.70
CA ARG A 617 13.84 5.83 9.17
C ARG A 617 14.57 7.11 9.61
N ALA A 618 15.31 7.05 10.71
CA ALA A 618 16.04 8.19 11.25
C ALA A 618 17.33 8.47 10.48
N GLN A 619 17.56 9.74 10.14
CA GLN A 619 18.80 10.21 9.53
C GLN A 619 19.82 10.67 10.59
N ARG A 620 19.41 11.55 11.52
CA ARG A 620 20.27 12.30 12.44
C ARG A 620 20.08 11.96 13.89
N SER A 621 18.84 11.83 14.36
CA SER A 621 18.54 11.48 15.76
C SER A 621 17.37 10.53 15.88
N LEU A 622 17.47 9.67 16.90
CA LEU A 622 16.46 8.69 17.28
C LEU A 622 16.15 8.83 18.76
N HIS A 623 14.87 8.96 19.07
CA HIS A 623 14.32 8.96 20.41
C HIS A 623 13.34 7.79 20.53
N VAL A 624 13.44 7.03 21.62
CA VAL A 624 12.58 5.88 21.90
C VAL A 624 11.85 6.17 23.21
N THR A 625 10.53 5.99 23.24
CA THR A 625 9.74 6.18 24.46
C THR A 625 8.96 4.93 24.81
N TRP A 626 8.74 4.72 26.11
CA TRP A 626 7.89 3.69 26.66
C TRP A 626 7.21 4.17 27.93
N CYS A 627 6.07 3.58 28.32
CA CYS A 627 5.32 3.95 29.51
C CYS A 627 5.41 2.90 30.59
N GLU A 628 5.47 3.31 31.86
CA GLU A 628 5.37 2.41 33.02
C GLU A 628 3.93 1.88 33.20
N LYS A 629 2.94 2.66 32.77
CA LYS A 629 1.51 2.27 32.80
C LYS A 629 0.77 2.78 31.58
N ARG A 630 -0.23 2.00 31.12
CA ARG A 630 -1.15 2.45 30.06
C ARG A 630 -2.61 2.23 30.46
N ARG A 631 -3.46 3.13 30.01
CA ARG A 631 -4.90 3.02 30.21
C ARG A 631 -5.49 1.96 29.26
N GLN A 632 -6.11 0.92 29.83
CA GLN A 632 -6.93 -0.07 29.13
C GLN A 632 -8.37 0.05 29.62
N GLY A 633 -9.24 0.66 28.82
CA GLY A 633 -10.58 1.01 29.26
C GLY A 633 -10.57 2.06 30.41
N LYS A 634 -10.97 1.66 31.61
CA LYS A 634 -10.99 2.53 32.81
C LYS A 634 -9.79 2.30 33.74
N GLU A 635 -8.97 1.28 33.51
CA GLU A 635 -7.88 0.88 34.41
C GLU A 635 -6.52 1.26 33.87
N LEU A 636 -5.58 1.59 34.77
CA LEU A 636 -4.16 1.77 34.48
C LEU A 636 -3.44 0.44 34.70
N VAL A 637 -2.96 -0.16 33.59
CA VAL A 637 -2.26 -1.44 33.60
C VAL A 637 -0.75 -1.19 33.54
N PRO A 638 0.07 -1.85 34.38
CA PRO A 638 1.53 -1.79 34.29
C PRO A 638 2.02 -2.31 32.93
N CYS A 639 3.06 -1.67 32.40
CA CYS A 639 3.72 -2.06 31.17
C CYS A 639 5.20 -2.32 31.42
N GLU A 640 5.79 -3.18 30.62
CA GLU A 640 7.23 -3.47 30.62
C GLU A 640 7.86 -2.86 29.36
N PRO A 641 9.11 -2.35 29.48
CA PRO A 641 9.82 -1.88 28.30
C PRO A 641 10.02 -3.03 27.31
N SER A 642 9.92 -2.75 26.03
CA SER A 642 10.14 -3.74 24.97
C SER A 642 11.53 -4.37 25.07
N ARG A 643 11.60 -5.70 24.90
CA ARG A 643 12.86 -6.43 24.74
C ARG A 643 13.75 -5.85 23.64
N PHE A 644 13.17 -5.24 22.64
CA PHE A 644 13.90 -4.63 21.53
C PHE A 644 14.79 -3.46 21.96
N ILE A 645 14.49 -2.80 23.09
CA ILE A 645 15.35 -1.75 23.64
C ILE A 645 16.70 -2.36 24.10
N GLN A 646 16.67 -3.51 24.76
CA GLN A 646 17.89 -4.21 25.16
C GLN A 646 18.60 -4.81 23.95
N GLU A 647 17.85 -5.42 23.04
CA GLU A 647 18.38 -6.04 21.82
C GLU A 647 19.09 -5.03 20.90
N MET A 648 18.73 -3.73 20.95
CA MET A 648 19.45 -2.68 20.21
C MET A 648 20.63 -2.08 20.99
N GLY A 649 21.00 -2.66 22.13
CA GLY A 649 22.13 -2.23 22.96
C GLY A 649 21.88 -0.96 23.80
N CYS A 650 20.61 -0.63 24.05
CA CYS A 650 20.24 0.54 24.87
C CYS A 650 19.79 0.12 26.28
N GLU A 651 20.09 0.96 27.26
CA GLU A 651 19.65 0.75 28.64
C GLU A 651 18.28 1.39 28.87
N THR A 652 17.43 0.69 29.63
CA THR A 652 16.15 1.22 30.11
C THR A 652 16.36 1.90 31.47
N SER A 653 16.19 3.22 31.52
CA SER A 653 16.19 3.95 32.80
C SER A 653 14.74 4.15 33.27
N SER A 654 14.46 3.87 34.58
CA SER A 654 13.14 4.20 35.15
C SER A 654 12.97 5.72 35.34
N SER A 655 11.72 6.19 35.26
CA SER A 655 11.38 7.62 35.42
C SER A 655 11.82 8.18 36.78
N ALA A 656 11.88 7.33 37.81
CA ALA A 656 12.25 7.71 39.18
C ALA A 656 13.71 8.20 39.35
N SER A 657 14.65 7.75 38.52
CA SER A 657 16.06 8.13 38.62
C SER A 657 16.43 9.45 37.93
N LYS A 658 15.60 9.96 37.02
CA LYS A 658 15.84 11.22 36.28
C LYS A 658 15.18 12.45 36.88
N THR A 659 14.17 12.30 37.77
CA THR A 659 13.35 13.41 38.29
C THR A 659 14.14 14.38 39.19
N ILE A 660 15.28 13.98 39.73
CA ILE A 660 16.09 14.81 40.62
C ILE A 660 17.13 15.65 39.87
N ALA A 661 17.70 15.14 38.79
CA ALA A 661 18.71 15.85 38.00
C ALA A 661 18.12 16.81 36.96
N ASP A 662 16.94 16.52 36.41
CA ASP A 662 16.32 17.30 35.31
C ASP A 662 15.52 18.52 35.81
N LYS A 663 15.03 18.55 37.07
CA LYS A 663 14.24 19.68 37.57
C LYS A 663 15.05 20.98 37.66
N SER A 664 16.34 20.91 38.01
CA SER A 664 17.20 22.09 38.05
C SER A 664 17.63 22.59 36.66
N THR A 665 17.84 21.69 35.73
CA THR A 665 18.26 22.01 34.36
C THR A 665 17.09 22.47 33.51
N SER A 666 15.90 21.88 33.70
CA SER A 666 14.68 22.25 32.95
C SER A 666 14.08 23.56 33.43
N ALA A 667 14.12 23.86 34.72
CA ALA A 667 13.70 25.17 35.27
C ALA A 667 14.57 26.31 34.73
N ASN A 668 15.88 26.12 34.68
CA ASN A 668 16.82 27.12 34.14
C ASN A 668 16.64 27.29 32.60
N LYS A 669 16.34 26.23 31.85
CA LYS A 669 16.05 26.32 30.42
C LYS A 669 14.70 26.98 30.13
N LEU A 670 13.69 26.74 30.97
CA LEU A 670 12.35 27.34 30.81
C LEU A 670 12.38 28.84 31.13
N ASP A 671 13.13 29.25 32.15
CA ASP A 671 13.31 30.65 32.49
C ASP A 671 14.15 31.41 31.46
N PHE A 672 15.15 30.76 30.88
CA PHE A 672 15.89 31.30 29.73
C PHE A 672 15.01 31.48 28.49
N LEU A 673 14.14 30.49 28.16
CA LEU A 673 13.18 30.58 27.07
C LEU A 673 12.13 31.66 27.31
N LYS A 674 11.62 31.81 28.53
CA LYS A 674 10.70 32.89 28.89
C LYS A 674 11.37 34.28 28.78
N ALA A 675 12.60 34.41 29.18
CA ALA A 675 13.36 35.66 29.05
C ALA A 675 13.65 36.03 27.59
N MET A 676 13.88 35.03 26.70
CA MET A 676 14.04 35.26 25.27
C MET A 676 12.71 35.63 24.57
N LEU A 677 11.58 35.02 24.95
CA LEU A 677 10.27 35.35 24.42
C LEU A 677 9.81 36.74 24.84
N GLN A 678 10.16 37.20 26.03
CA GLN A 678 9.91 38.58 26.49
C GLN A 678 10.76 39.63 25.75
N LYS A 679 11.97 39.27 25.29
CA LYS A 679 12.82 40.18 24.49
C LYS A 679 12.39 40.36 23.02
N ASN A 680 11.57 39.47 22.50
CA ASN A 680 11.07 39.48 21.09
C ASN A 680 9.61 39.97 20.96
N ASN A 681 9.06 40.67 21.95
CA ASN A 681 7.76 41.30 21.83
C ASN A 681 8.00 42.73 21.27
N PRO A 682 7.60 43.05 20.02
CA PRO A 682 7.83 44.39 19.42
C PRO A 682 6.72 45.37 19.87
N GLY A 683 6.55 45.54 21.19
CA GLY A 683 5.47 46.32 21.79
C GLY A 683 5.89 47.57 22.56
N ASP A 684 7.17 47.91 22.62
CA ASP A 684 7.62 49.13 23.33
C ASP A 684 8.59 49.95 22.44
N LEU A 685 8.01 50.59 21.41
CA LEU A 685 8.58 51.79 20.76
C LEU A 685 7.45 52.71 20.36
N VAL A 686 6.84 53.37 21.35
CA VAL A 686 6.19 54.65 21.21
C VAL A 686 6.52 55.44 22.49
N ASP A 687 7.51 56.27 22.39
CA ASP A 687 7.57 57.67 22.79
C ASP A 687 8.85 58.33 22.23
#